data_e063ce2c0ab084462909a88cc174a44d
#
_entry.id   e063ce2c0ab084462909a88cc174a44d
#
_cell.length_a   1.000
_cell.length_b   1.000
_cell.length_c   1.000
_cell.angle_alpha   90.00
_cell.angle_beta   90.00
_cell.angle_gamma   90.00
#
_symmetry.space_group_name_H-M   'P 1'
#
loop_
_entity.id
_entity.type
_entity.pdbx_description
1 polymer ?
#
loop_
_entity_poly.entity_id
_entity_poly.type
_entity_poly.pdbx_seq_one_letter_code
_entity_poly.pdbx_strand_id
1 'polypeptide(L)'
;MFLIHASFLVILLGALLSWTTAQSGTIHLRLGEATNVMKTTEGNSVDLGFKVALKTFRMDCYPGTDAAMDYVTEITTSDELLEISMNKIGYYHGFRFMQSGYDSDMQGSILGVYHDPWGIAVTYLGYAMLLISLIAILLGKGTRMRQLYRKATAGNALKVAAVAVVMALSPLFSLNSQAQERININSHVADGFGRVCVLYNSRITPINTVAVDFVTKLCGKPSWDGLSATEVFCGWVFDVPYWETVKMIEIKDKKAQELLGLNDKWASFNDFWDEYNEYKLEKPLKEAMRKGDTKMQKSLRDADEKFNIVRMLYGGEMLKLFPYRQADGKYKWFAPGQSLGNINLDEKELTFVRKSMDYLAESIITGDNSRASEIVKKIYSYQHVKAKDVIPSKFLIYAEVFYNRLNTLRLPTMLYLSLSLLLGVASTIALNQKKRKIASKVTLWLTVIMFLHTSLLLLLRWMVSGHLPMSNGFETMQFMAWATLLLTLFMGKRFMPVKNFGPLLSSFALLVAMITDGNPQITQLMPVLQSPLLSVHVMVIMFSYALFGLMALIAAEGIWAHRRGDLAKEDQLAATSGFLLYPAVSLLAVGIFIGAVWANVSWGRYWSWDSKETWALITMLIYSAPLHSDLKWLHKPLHIHIYMLLAFLCVLMTYFGVNYFLAGLHSYA
;
A
#
# COMPACT_ATOMS: atom_id res chain seq x y z
N MET A 1 18.55 27.79 -15.68
CA MET A 1 18.50 26.84 -16.80
C MET A 1 19.84 26.19 -17.09
N PHE A 2 20.92 26.98 -17.34
CA PHE A 2 22.25 26.39 -17.61
C PHE A 2 22.72 25.36 -16.58
N LEU A 3 22.59 25.68 -15.29
CA LEU A 3 23.04 24.80 -14.21
C LEU A 3 22.30 23.43 -14.17
N ILE A 4 21.00 23.40 -14.54
CA ILE A 4 20.24 22.15 -14.65
C ILE A 4 20.82 21.27 -15.78
N HIS A 5 21.05 21.84 -16.97
CA HIS A 5 21.62 21.06 -18.08
C HIS A 5 23.05 20.60 -17.77
N ALA A 6 23.83 21.44 -17.10
CA ALA A 6 25.16 21.07 -16.62
C ALA A 6 25.09 19.91 -15.61
N SER A 7 24.11 19.92 -14.68
CA SER A 7 23.97 18.81 -13.72
C SER A 7 23.61 17.48 -14.40
N PHE A 8 22.76 17.50 -15.44
CA PHE A 8 22.49 16.29 -16.24
C PHE A 8 23.74 15.80 -16.98
N LEU A 9 24.56 16.70 -17.53
CA LEU A 9 25.83 16.31 -18.18
C LEU A 9 26.78 15.67 -17.15
N VAL A 10 26.87 16.20 -15.94
CA VAL A 10 27.69 15.61 -14.86
C VAL A 10 27.17 14.24 -14.47
N ILE A 11 25.83 14.06 -14.36
CA ILE A 11 25.21 12.75 -14.07
C ILE A 11 25.55 11.74 -15.18
N LEU A 12 25.42 12.15 -16.46
CA LEU A 12 25.76 11.30 -17.60
C LEU A 12 27.26 10.96 -17.65
N LEU A 13 28.12 11.90 -17.28
CA LEU A 13 29.55 11.64 -17.16
C LEU A 13 29.83 10.62 -16.04
N GLY A 14 29.18 10.78 -14.90
CA GLY A 14 29.29 9.80 -13.82
C GLY A 14 28.82 8.40 -14.25
N ALA A 15 27.69 8.31 -14.97
CA ALA A 15 27.20 7.05 -15.51
C ALA A 15 28.17 6.43 -16.54
N LEU A 16 28.78 7.25 -17.40
CA LEU A 16 29.82 6.79 -18.34
C LEU A 16 31.03 6.27 -17.61
N LEU A 17 31.51 6.96 -16.57
CA LEU A 17 32.62 6.50 -15.74
C LEU A 17 32.28 5.17 -15.05
N SER A 18 31.09 5.05 -14.43
CA SER A 18 30.65 3.76 -13.88
C SER A 18 30.64 2.66 -14.94
N TRP A 19 30.08 2.93 -16.12
CA TRP A 19 30.04 1.94 -17.21
C TRP A 19 31.43 1.47 -17.67
N THR A 20 32.42 2.35 -17.68
CA THR A 20 33.76 2.04 -18.16
C THR A 20 34.72 1.52 -17.09
N THR A 21 34.52 1.90 -15.81
CA THR A 21 35.51 1.61 -14.75
C THR A 21 34.96 0.74 -13.62
N ALA A 22 33.64 0.59 -13.50
CA ALA A 22 33.07 -0.20 -12.41
C ALA A 22 33.23 -1.71 -12.66
N GLN A 23 33.49 -2.42 -11.60
CA GLN A 23 33.54 -3.88 -11.56
C GLN A 23 32.38 -4.38 -10.71
N SER A 24 31.64 -5.37 -11.19
CA SER A 24 30.53 -5.99 -10.46
C SER A 24 30.58 -7.50 -10.56
N GLY A 25 30.18 -8.15 -9.47
CA GLY A 25 30.15 -9.60 -9.42
C GLY A 25 29.41 -10.10 -8.19
N THR A 26 29.49 -11.38 -7.96
CA THR A 26 28.92 -12.06 -6.79
C THR A 26 29.98 -12.90 -6.09
N ILE A 27 29.84 -13.01 -4.76
CA ILE A 27 30.61 -13.93 -3.94
C ILE A 27 29.60 -14.83 -3.23
N HIS A 28 29.81 -16.14 -3.32
CA HIS A 28 29.11 -17.12 -2.52
C HIS A 28 30.03 -17.55 -1.38
N LEU A 29 29.59 -17.41 -0.15
CA LEU A 29 30.35 -17.71 1.06
C LEU A 29 29.57 -18.72 1.91
N ARG A 30 30.23 -19.77 2.35
CA ARG A 30 29.73 -20.68 3.36
C ARG A 30 30.48 -20.53 4.68
N LEU A 31 29.87 -20.94 5.79
CA LEU A 31 30.51 -20.91 7.10
C LEU A 31 31.84 -21.66 7.08
N GLY A 32 32.90 -20.98 7.52
CA GLY A 32 34.28 -21.54 7.55
C GLY A 32 35.03 -21.42 6.23
N GLU A 33 34.41 -20.94 5.16
CA GLU A 33 35.08 -20.69 3.87
C GLU A 33 35.49 -19.23 3.74
N ALA A 34 36.67 -19.03 3.10
CA ALA A 34 37.16 -17.72 2.76
C ALA A 34 37.52 -17.68 1.27
N THR A 35 37.23 -16.54 0.64
CA THR A 35 37.62 -16.28 -0.75
C THR A 35 38.23 -14.90 -0.89
N ASN A 36 39.07 -14.73 -1.90
CA ASN A 36 39.57 -13.42 -2.37
C ASN A 36 39.08 -13.10 -3.78
N VAL A 37 38.15 -13.91 -4.32
CA VAL A 37 37.72 -13.81 -5.72
C VAL A 37 36.24 -13.59 -5.79
N MET A 38 35.80 -12.61 -6.61
CA MET A 38 34.41 -12.47 -7.03
C MET A 38 34.20 -13.04 -8.44
N LYS A 39 33.01 -13.55 -8.74
CA LYS A 39 32.58 -13.97 -10.07
C LYS A 39 31.74 -12.87 -10.72
N THR A 40 32.20 -12.39 -11.88
CA THR A 40 31.43 -11.41 -12.67
C THR A 40 30.22 -12.08 -13.32
N THR A 41 29.26 -11.26 -13.81
CA THR A 41 28.09 -11.74 -14.58
C THR A 41 28.48 -12.48 -15.86
N GLU A 42 29.66 -12.27 -16.40
CA GLU A 42 30.23 -12.97 -17.56
C GLU A 42 30.93 -14.28 -17.19
N GLY A 43 30.98 -14.62 -15.89
CA GLY A 43 31.66 -15.81 -15.39
C GLY A 43 33.15 -15.67 -15.15
N ASN A 44 33.76 -14.50 -15.41
CA ASN A 44 35.17 -14.22 -15.15
C ASN A 44 35.42 -14.11 -13.64
N SER A 45 36.62 -14.51 -13.21
CA SER A 45 37.09 -14.39 -11.82
C SER A 45 37.93 -13.13 -11.66
N VAL A 46 37.57 -12.28 -10.70
CA VAL A 46 38.30 -11.04 -10.39
C VAL A 46 38.80 -11.13 -8.96
N ASP A 47 40.09 -10.90 -8.74
CA ASP A 47 40.72 -10.86 -7.43
C ASP A 47 40.36 -9.54 -6.70
N LEU A 48 39.91 -9.65 -5.46
CA LEU A 48 39.58 -8.51 -4.61
C LEU A 48 40.83 -7.84 -4.00
N GLY A 49 41.96 -8.54 -3.96
CA GLY A 49 43.17 -8.10 -3.26
C GLY A 49 43.17 -8.33 -1.75
N PHE A 50 42.10 -8.91 -1.21
CA PHE A 50 41.95 -9.25 0.23
C PHE A 50 41.03 -10.47 0.40
N LYS A 51 41.10 -11.11 1.55
CA LYS A 51 40.26 -12.28 1.87
C LYS A 51 38.95 -11.82 2.53
N VAL A 52 37.86 -12.50 2.18
CA VAL A 52 36.54 -12.34 2.78
C VAL A 52 36.05 -13.71 3.26
N ALA A 53 35.66 -13.82 4.50
CA ALA A 53 35.14 -15.05 5.12
C ALA A 53 33.78 -14.80 5.74
N LEU A 54 32.86 -15.77 5.62
CA LEU A 54 31.57 -15.73 6.30
C LEU A 54 31.76 -16.09 7.78
N LYS A 55 31.39 -15.17 8.67
CA LYS A 55 31.37 -15.40 10.11
C LYS A 55 30.02 -15.95 10.58
N THR A 56 28.92 -15.25 10.20
CA THR A 56 27.55 -15.70 10.51
C THR A 56 26.58 -15.24 9.42
N PHE A 57 25.53 -16.02 9.23
CA PHE A 57 24.32 -15.61 8.51
C PHE A 57 23.12 -15.82 9.41
N ARG A 58 22.23 -14.84 9.49
CA ARG A 58 20.98 -14.96 10.25
C ARG A 58 19.81 -14.30 9.53
N MET A 59 18.65 -14.83 9.72
CA MET A 59 17.38 -14.24 9.32
C MET A 59 16.72 -13.66 10.57
N ASP A 60 16.65 -12.35 10.66
CA ASP A 60 15.91 -11.65 11.70
C ASP A 60 14.43 -11.66 11.34
N CYS A 61 13.58 -12.13 12.25
CA CYS A 61 12.13 -12.23 12.04
C CYS A 61 11.39 -11.12 12.79
N TYR A 62 10.20 -10.77 12.30
CA TYR A 62 9.31 -9.91 13.04
C TYR A 62 8.93 -10.53 14.38
N PRO A 63 8.85 -9.73 15.47
CA PRO A 63 8.59 -10.24 16.81
C PRO A 63 7.37 -11.15 16.88
N GLY A 64 7.55 -12.36 17.38
CA GLY A 64 6.49 -13.35 17.56
C GLY A 64 6.02 -14.07 16.30
N THR A 65 6.73 -13.93 15.18
CA THR A 65 6.37 -14.55 13.88
C THR A 65 7.58 -15.19 13.21
N ASP A 66 7.34 -15.95 12.13
CA ASP A 66 8.38 -16.52 11.27
C ASP A 66 8.65 -15.66 10.00
N ALA A 67 8.02 -14.48 9.89
CA ALA A 67 8.21 -13.60 8.74
C ALA A 67 9.57 -12.90 8.82
N ALA A 68 10.34 -12.95 7.74
CA ALA A 68 11.62 -12.28 7.65
C ALA A 68 11.48 -10.76 7.74
N MET A 69 12.17 -10.15 8.69
CA MET A 69 12.31 -8.70 8.84
C MET A 69 13.58 -8.21 8.15
N ASP A 70 14.69 -8.96 8.28
CA ASP A 70 15.94 -8.67 7.58
C ASP A 70 16.76 -9.96 7.38
N TYR A 71 17.69 -9.92 6.42
CA TYR A 71 18.68 -10.96 6.18
C TYR A 71 20.05 -10.35 6.45
N VAL A 72 20.73 -10.84 7.48
CA VAL A 72 21.97 -10.25 7.99
C VAL A 72 23.13 -11.21 7.81
N THR A 73 24.15 -10.75 7.10
CA THR A 73 25.43 -11.46 6.90
C THR A 73 26.55 -10.70 7.61
N GLU A 74 27.27 -11.39 8.48
CA GLU A 74 28.52 -10.88 9.03
C GLU A 74 29.69 -11.53 8.30
N ILE A 75 30.54 -10.70 7.70
CA ILE A 75 31.79 -11.13 7.06
C ILE A 75 32.98 -10.58 7.81
N THR A 76 34.05 -11.36 7.85
CA THR A 76 35.37 -10.92 8.32
C THR A 76 36.23 -10.67 7.10
N THR A 77 36.81 -9.48 7.01
CA THR A 77 37.89 -9.14 6.09
C THR A 77 39.25 -9.33 6.78
N SER A 78 40.33 -8.88 6.17
CA SER A 78 41.68 -9.07 6.77
C SER A 78 41.81 -8.44 8.16
N ASP A 79 41.13 -7.35 8.45
CA ASP A 79 41.28 -6.51 9.64
C ASP A 79 39.96 -5.95 10.21
N GLU A 80 38.82 -6.18 9.55
CA GLU A 80 37.54 -5.60 9.95
C GLU A 80 36.39 -6.62 9.89
N LEU A 81 35.41 -6.44 10.79
CA LEU A 81 34.14 -7.17 10.78
C LEU A 81 33.05 -6.27 10.17
N LEU A 82 32.43 -6.73 9.12
CA LEU A 82 31.35 -6.01 8.44
C LEU A 82 30.02 -6.73 8.61
N GLU A 83 29.01 -5.98 9.02
CA GLU A 83 27.61 -6.41 9.04
C GLU A 83 26.88 -5.86 7.82
N ILE A 84 26.30 -6.75 7.03
CA ILE A 84 25.62 -6.47 5.76
C ILE A 84 24.19 -6.95 5.86
N SER A 85 23.23 -6.11 5.46
CA SER A 85 21.82 -6.50 5.36
C SER A 85 21.16 -5.92 4.13
N MET A 86 19.86 -6.21 3.91
CA MET A 86 19.13 -5.75 2.72
C MET A 86 19.13 -4.23 2.54
N ASN A 87 19.23 -3.46 3.62
CA ASN A 87 19.25 -1.99 3.59
C ASN A 87 20.53 -1.37 4.17
N LYS A 88 21.53 -2.21 4.47
CA LYS A 88 22.83 -1.79 5.02
C LYS A 88 23.96 -2.48 4.26
N ILE A 89 24.64 -1.71 3.41
CA ILE A 89 25.77 -2.20 2.63
C ILE A 89 27.08 -2.16 3.43
N GLY A 90 27.95 -3.16 3.25
CA GLY A 90 29.30 -3.17 3.77
C GLY A 90 30.25 -2.41 2.84
N TYR A 91 31.23 -1.71 3.39
CA TYR A 91 32.30 -1.01 2.66
C TYR A 91 33.65 -1.47 3.11
N TYR A 92 34.51 -1.87 2.18
CA TYR A 92 35.89 -2.21 2.48
C TYR A 92 36.78 -1.99 1.26
N HIS A 93 37.85 -1.22 1.38
CA HIS A 93 38.82 -0.91 0.33
C HIS A 93 38.19 -0.47 -1.02
N GLY A 94 37.11 0.33 -0.96
CA GLY A 94 36.39 0.80 -2.17
C GLY A 94 35.38 -0.20 -2.74
N PHE A 95 35.36 -1.43 -2.24
CA PHE A 95 34.33 -2.42 -2.56
C PHE A 95 33.09 -2.25 -1.68
N ARG A 96 31.93 -2.47 -2.28
CA ARG A 96 30.63 -2.48 -1.62
C ARG A 96 30.05 -3.88 -1.66
N PHE A 97 29.58 -4.35 -0.52
CA PHE A 97 28.98 -5.67 -0.36
C PHE A 97 27.50 -5.51 -0.03
N MET A 98 26.64 -6.21 -0.77
CA MET A 98 25.18 -6.14 -0.66
C MET A 98 24.62 -7.54 -0.51
N GLN A 99 23.58 -7.70 0.34
CA GLN A 99 22.88 -8.97 0.48
C GLN A 99 22.10 -9.28 -0.81
N SER A 100 22.41 -10.40 -1.46
CA SER A 100 21.76 -10.81 -2.71
C SER A 100 20.96 -12.10 -2.58
N GLY A 101 21.38 -13.01 -1.73
CA GLY A 101 20.73 -14.31 -1.52
C GLY A 101 21.35 -15.09 -0.37
N TYR A 102 20.81 -16.26 -0.12
CA TYR A 102 21.32 -17.18 0.90
C TYR A 102 21.00 -18.63 0.53
N ASP A 103 21.69 -19.58 1.16
CA ASP A 103 21.48 -20.99 0.97
C ASP A 103 20.25 -21.47 1.78
N SER A 104 19.52 -22.43 1.25
CA SER A 104 18.30 -22.97 1.88
C SER A 104 18.56 -23.63 3.25
N ASP A 105 19.81 -24.03 3.51
CA ASP A 105 20.25 -24.59 4.78
C ASP A 105 20.69 -23.54 5.81
N MET A 106 20.61 -22.23 5.46
CA MET A 106 21.03 -21.09 6.28
C MET A 106 22.52 -21.12 6.66
N GLN A 107 23.34 -21.89 5.95
CA GLN A 107 24.79 -22.04 6.21
C GLN A 107 25.65 -21.22 5.23
N GLY A 108 25.04 -20.56 4.28
CA GLY A 108 25.74 -19.76 3.28
C GLY A 108 25.00 -18.49 2.90
N SER A 109 25.75 -17.51 2.43
CA SER A 109 25.27 -16.22 1.97
C SER A 109 25.85 -15.88 0.60
N ILE A 110 25.02 -15.26 -0.24
CA ILE A 110 25.43 -14.76 -1.55
C ILE A 110 25.43 -13.23 -1.47
N LEU A 111 26.61 -12.64 -1.67
CA LEU A 111 26.80 -11.21 -1.64
C LEU A 111 27.04 -10.69 -3.05
N GLY A 112 26.32 -9.64 -3.44
CA GLY A 112 26.68 -8.80 -4.57
C GLY A 112 27.88 -7.92 -4.19
N VAL A 113 28.87 -7.84 -5.06
CA VAL A 113 30.07 -7.03 -4.87
C VAL A 113 30.18 -6.02 -5.99
N TYR A 114 30.41 -4.77 -5.62
CA TYR A 114 30.52 -3.67 -6.57
C TYR A 114 31.66 -2.74 -6.20
N HIS A 115 32.50 -2.43 -7.16
CA HIS A 115 33.60 -1.48 -7.02
C HIS A 115 33.49 -0.42 -8.12
N ASP A 116 33.28 0.83 -7.76
CA ASP A 116 33.20 1.98 -8.66
C ASP A 116 34.00 3.14 -8.07
N PRO A 117 35.22 3.34 -8.50
CA PRO A 117 36.11 4.32 -7.89
C PRO A 117 35.71 5.78 -8.18
N TRP A 118 35.07 6.05 -9.30
CA TRP A 118 34.85 7.42 -9.79
C TRP A 118 33.39 7.76 -10.09
N GLY A 119 32.65 6.83 -10.69
CA GLY A 119 31.33 7.12 -11.24
C GLY A 119 30.33 7.52 -10.19
N ILE A 120 30.34 6.87 -9.02
CA ILE A 120 29.45 7.17 -7.89
C ILE A 120 29.65 8.62 -7.41
N ALA A 121 30.87 9.04 -7.17
CA ALA A 121 31.18 10.38 -6.66
C ALA A 121 30.75 11.47 -7.65
N VAL A 122 31.02 11.27 -8.95
CA VAL A 122 30.64 12.21 -10.01
C VAL A 122 29.11 12.26 -10.18
N THR A 123 28.43 11.12 -10.10
CA THR A 123 26.96 11.06 -10.19
C THR A 123 26.30 11.80 -9.01
N TYR A 124 26.78 11.59 -7.78
CA TYR A 124 26.27 12.30 -6.60
C TYR A 124 26.55 13.80 -6.65
N LEU A 125 27.70 14.23 -7.19
CA LEU A 125 27.95 15.65 -7.46
C LEU A 125 26.89 16.21 -8.41
N GLY A 126 26.57 15.49 -9.49
CA GLY A 126 25.50 15.85 -10.41
C GLY A 126 24.13 15.97 -9.73
N TYR A 127 23.77 15.05 -8.83
CA TYR A 127 22.53 15.12 -8.05
C TYR A 127 22.50 16.34 -7.11
N ALA A 128 23.60 16.65 -6.45
CA ALA A 128 23.70 17.84 -5.61
C ALA A 128 23.55 19.13 -6.43
N MET A 129 24.21 19.23 -7.59
CA MET A 129 24.06 20.35 -8.52
C MET A 129 22.62 20.51 -9.01
N LEU A 130 21.95 19.41 -9.31
CA LEU A 130 20.55 19.43 -9.75
C LEU A 130 19.64 19.94 -8.64
N LEU A 131 19.78 19.43 -7.43
CA LEU A 131 18.98 19.84 -6.27
C LEU A 131 19.14 21.34 -6.01
N ILE A 132 20.37 21.84 -5.97
CA ILE A 132 20.66 23.28 -5.82
C ILE A 132 20.00 24.08 -6.93
N SER A 133 20.07 23.60 -8.17
CA SER A 133 19.49 24.28 -9.35
C SER A 133 17.97 24.37 -9.25
N LEU A 134 17.29 23.29 -8.84
CA LEU A 134 15.85 23.25 -8.65
C LEU A 134 15.41 24.21 -7.55
N ILE A 135 16.11 24.21 -6.41
CA ILE A 135 15.86 25.13 -5.30
C ILE A 135 16.03 26.58 -5.78
N ALA A 136 17.08 26.88 -6.54
CA ALA A 136 17.34 28.21 -7.07
C ALA A 136 16.22 28.71 -8.01
N ILE A 137 15.64 27.82 -8.82
CA ILE A 137 14.51 28.16 -9.70
C ILE A 137 13.24 28.41 -8.90
N LEU A 138 12.96 27.58 -7.90
CA LEU A 138 11.76 27.72 -7.07
C LEU A 138 11.80 28.98 -6.19
N LEU A 139 12.98 29.34 -5.67
CA LEU A 139 13.15 30.49 -4.75
C LEU A 139 13.55 31.79 -5.45
N GLY A 140 14.03 31.75 -6.68
CA GLY A 140 14.57 32.89 -7.43
C GLY A 140 13.58 34.05 -7.60
N LYS A 141 14.05 35.31 -7.38
CA LYS A 141 13.16 36.49 -7.39
C LYS A 141 12.74 36.96 -8.79
N GLY A 142 13.47 36.67 -9.84
CA GLY A 142 13.20 37.09 -11.22
C GLY A 142 12.71 36.00 -12.17
N THR A 143 12.34 34.83 -11.65
CA THR A 143 12.03 33.65 -12.47
C THR A 143 10.68 33.77 -13.19
N ARG A 144 10.56 33.12 -14.35
CA ARG A 144 9.30 32.97 -15.10
C ARG A 144 8.19 32.37 -14.23
N MET A 145 8.53 31.48 -13.31
CA MET A 145 7.59 30.93 -12.31
C MET A 145 6.89 32.04 -11.52
N ARG A 146 7.62 33.09 -11.04
CA ARG A 146 7.00 34.20 -10.32
C ARG A 146 6.14 35.10 -11.19
N GLN A 147 6.51 35.27 -12.47
CA GLN A 147 5.67 36.00 -13.41
C GLN A 147 4.35 35.25 -13.63
N LEU A 148 4.40 33.94 -13.82
CA LEU A 148 3.21 33.09 -13.93
C LEU A 148 2.37 33.11 -12.64
N TYR A 149 3.00 33.08 -11.46
CA TYR A 149 2.32 33.23 -10.19
C TYR A 149 1.52 34.54 -10.10
N ARG A 150 2.14 35.68 -10.45
CA ARG A 150 1.46 36.97 -10.45
C ARG A 150 0.28 37.01 -11.42
N LYS A 151 0.45 36.43 -12.63
CA LYS A 151 -0.59 36.36 -13.63
C LYS A 151 -1.76 35.46 -13.19
N ALA A 152 -1.44 34.31 -12.59
CA ALA A 152 -2.43 33.36 -12.09
C ALA A 152 -3.23 33.89 -10.88
N THR A 153 -2.66 34.81 -10.08
CA THR A 153 -3.29 35.36 -8.88
C THR A 153 -3.91 36.77 -9.09
N ALA A 154 -3.76 37.36 -10.25
CA ALA A 154 -4.36 38.64 -10.60
C ALA A 154 -5.89 38.49 -10.66
N GLY A 155 -6.59 38.96 -9.62
CA GLY A 155 -8.06 38.91 -9.52
C GLY A 155 -8.61 38.24 -8.24
N ASN A 156 -7.80 37.69 -7.40
CA ASN A 156 -8.22 36.95 -6.19
C ASN A 156 -7.89 37.70 -4.88
N ALA A 157 -8.52 38.86 -4.61
CA ALA A 157 -8.51 39.48 -3.30
C ALA A 157 -9.86 39.27 -2.59
N LEU A 158 -9.96 38.24 -1.74
CA LEU A 158 -11.15 38.01 -0.90
C LEU A 158 -10.79 37.55 0.50
N LYS A 159 -11.28 38.35 1.48
CA LYS A 159 -11.16 38.10 2.93
C LYS A 159 -12.07 36.91 3.33
N VAL A 160 -11.58 36.03 4.20
CA VAL A 160 -12.27 34.85 4.68
C VAL A 160 -12.87 35.10 6.06
N ALA A 161 -14.16 34.78 6.22
CA ALA A 161 -14.79 34.60 7.52
C ALA A 161 -15.15 33.14 7.72
N ALA A 162 -14.85 32.57 8.89
CA ALA A 162 -15.09 31.21 9.24
C ALA A 162 -16.51 30.98 9.78
N VAL A 163 -17.15 29.89 9.40
CA VAL A 163 -18.38 29.38 10.03
C VAL A 163 -18.29 27.86 10.12
N ALA A 164 -18.51 27.35 11.32
CA ALA A 164 -18.55 25.91 11.61
C ALA A 164 -19.95 25.35 11.36
N VAL A 165 -20.02 24.14 10.82
CA VAL A 165 -21.25 23.34 10.77
C VAL A 165 -20.90 21.89 11.13
N VAL A 166 -21.56 21.40 12.16
CA VAL A 166 -21.58 20.01 12.61
C VAL A 166 -22.59 19.26 11.78
N MET A 167 -22.24 18.10 11.27
CA MET A 167 -23.24 17.15 10.76
C MET A 167 -22.97 15.74 11.32
N ALA A 168 -23.89 15.31 12.14
CA ALA A 168 -24.17 13.92 12.45
C ALA A 168 -25.24 13.43 11.46
N LEU A 169 -24.96 12.35 10.77
CA LEU A 169 -25.98 11.60 10.01
C LEU A 169 -25.59 10.12 10.00
N SER A 170 -26.27 9.39 10.86
CA SER A 170 -26.41 7.94 10.74
C SER A 170 -27.78 7.64 10.14
N PRO A 171 -27.93 6.83 9.12
CA PRO A 171 -29.19 6.17 8.86
C PRO A 171 -29.15 4.72 9.31
N LEU A 172 -29.96 4.43 10.30
CA LEU A 172 -30.45 3.11 10.66
C LEU A 172 -31.49 2.67 9.62
N PHE A 173 -31.25 1.56 8.97
CA PHE A 173 -32.31 0.77 8.35
C PHE A 173 -32.12 -0.69 8.74
N SER A 174 -32.99 -1.16 9.59
CA SER A 174 -33.22 -2.57 9.89
C SER A 174 -34.38 -3.08 9.07
N LEU A 175 -34.17 -4.12 8.30
CA LEU A 175 -35.23 -4.92 7.68
C LEU A 175 -35.22 -6.29 8.35
N ASN A 176 -36.30 -6.64 9.03
CA ASN A 176 -36.53 -7.95 9.61
C ASN A 176 -36.95 -8.92 8.50
N SER A 177 -36.27 -10.07 8.42
CA SER A 177 -36.78 -11.27 7.77
C SER A 177 -36.71 -12.43 8.77
N GLN A 178 -37.76 -13.22 8.82
CA GLN A 178 -37.86 -14.41 9.67
C GLN A 178 -36.89 -15.48 9.12
N ALA A 179 -36.05 -16.01 9.99
CA ALA A 179 -35.13 -17.07 9.71
C ALA A 179 -35.14 -18.14 10.80
N GLN A 180 -34.81 -19.34 10.40
CA GLN A 180 -34.50 -20.51 11.20
C GLN A 180 -33.71 -20.14 12.48
N GLU A 181 -33.97 -20.79 13.63
CA GLU A 181 -33.36 -20.44 14.92
C GLU A 181 -31.82 -20.57 14.86
N ARG A 182 -31.18 -19.44 14.79
CA ARG A 182 -29.74 -19.21 14.89
C ARG A 182 -29.37 -19.08 16.37
N ILE A 183 -28.21 -19.62 16.78
CA ILE A 183 -27.65 -19.31 18.09
C ILE A 183 -27.44 -17.80 18.21
N ASN A 184 -28.09 -17.17 19.19
CA ASN A 184 -27.97 -15.73 19.41
C ASN A 184 -26.65 -15.41 20.14
N ILE A 185 -25.60 -15.10 19.39
CA ILE A 185 -24.33 -14.73 19.99
C ILE A 185 -24.40 -13.29 20.48
N ASN A 186 -24.19 -13.13 21.82
CA ASN A 186 -24.20 -11.81 22.43
C ASN A 186 -23.08 -10.91 21.82
N SER A 187 -23.46 -9.72 21.37
CA SER A 187 -22.54 -8.76 20.75
C SER A 187 -21.35 -8.39 21.65
N HIS A 188 -21.55 -8.34 22.96
CA HIS A 188 -20.49 -8.04 23.94
C HIS A 188 -19.45 -9.18 24.01
N VAL A 189 -19.91 -10.45 23.95
CA VAL A 189 -19.03 -11.62 23.89
C VAL A 189 -18.24 -11.63 22.57
N ALA A 190 -18.93 -11.39 21.46
CA ALA A 190 -18.31 -11.29 20.13
C ALA A 190 -17.26 -10.17 20.07
N ASP A 191 -17.58 -8.97 20.55
CA ASP A 191 -16.64 -7.84 20.64
C ASP A 191 -15.44 -8.15 21.56
N GLY A 192 -15.66 -8.89 22.64
CA GLY A 192 -14.60 -9.37 23.52
C GLY A 192 -13.67 -10.34 22.81
N PHE A 193 -14.24 -11.36 22.16
CA PHE A 193 -13.51 -12.36 21.39
C PHE A 193 -12.76 -11.71 20.19
N GLY A 194 -13.37 -10.75 19.53
CA GLY A 194 -12.77 -9.99 18.46
C GLY A 194 -11.47 -9.25 18.84
N ARG A 195 -11.24 -9.00 20.15
CA ARG A 195 -10.01 -8.37 20.65
C ARG A 195 -8.92 -9.36 21.08
N VAL A 196 -9.23 -10.64 21.12
CA VAL A 196 -8.21 -11.70 21.31
C VAL A 196 -7.29 -11.71 20.09
N CYS A 197 -5.98 -11.85 20.30
CA CYS A 197 -5.01 -11.88 19.23
C CYS A 197 -4.86 -13.26 18.60
N VAL A 198 -4.55 -13.29 17.33
CA VAL A 198 -4.30 -14.51 16.53
C VAL A 198 -3.11 -14.26 15.62
N LEU A 199 -2.29 -15.28 15.38
CA LEU A 199 -1.29 -15.24 14.33
C LEU A 199 -1.95 -15.50 12.98
N TYR A 200 -2.03 -14.45 12.15
CA TYR A 200 -2.63 -14.49 10.83
C TYR A 200 -1.75 -13.76 9.82
N ASN A 201 -1.47 -14.38 8.68
CA ASN A 201 -0.60 -13.85 7.62
C ASN A 201 0.72 -13.26 8.18
N SER A 202 1.39 -14.05 9.04
CA SER A 202 2.65 -13.68 9.68
C SER A 202 2.60 -12.41 10.53
N ARG A 203 1.40 -12.00 10.98
CA ARG A 203 1.19 -10.88 11.88
C ARG A 203 0.31 -11.28 13.08
N ILE A 204 0.66 -10.77 14.25
CA ILE A 204 -0.20 -10.89 15.44
C ILE A 204 -1.26 -9.79 15.34
N THR A 205 -2.52 -10.19 15.17
CA THR A 205 -3.64 -9.29 14.88
C THR A 205 -4.87 -9.67 15.71
N PRO A 206 -5.78 -8.76 16.04
CA PRO A 206 -7.04 -9.12 16.67
C PRO A 206 -7.92 -9.97 15.75
N ILE A 207 -8.66 -10.92 16.31
CA ILE A 207 -9.63 -11.76 15.57
C ILE A 207 -10.60 -10.90 14.75
N ASN A 208 -10.96 -9.69 15.23
CA ASN A 208 -11.79 -8.75 14.47
C ASN A 208 -11.24 -8.46 13.09
N THR A 209 -9.92 -8.35 12.91
CA THR A 209 -9.29 -8.12 11.58
C THR A 209 -9.50 -9.32 10.67
N VAL A 210 -9.30 -10.53 11.17
CA VAL A 210 -9.54 -11.78 10.42
C VAL A 210 -11.01 -11.91 10.05
N ALA A 211 -11.91 -11.59 11.00
CA ALA A 211 -13.36 -11.60 10.79
C ALA A 211 -13.79 -10.63 9.67
N VAL A 212 -13.31 -9.38 9.71
CA VAL A 212 -13.61 -8.38 8.68
C VAL A 212 -13.10 -8.82 7.32
N ASP A 213 -11.89 -9.37 7.25
CA ASP A 213 -11.30 -9.86 6.02
C ASP A 213 -12.11 -11.02 5.40
N PHE A 214 -12.37 -12.06 6.18
CA PHE A 214 -13.09 -13.25 5.70
C PHE A 214 -14.55 -12.96 5.35
N VAL A 215 -15.24 -12.21 6.20
CA VAL A 215 -16.65 -11.85 5.93
C VAL A 215 -16.74 -10.97 4.68
N THR A 216 -15.81 -10.02 4.50
CA THR A 216 -15.77 -9.20 3.28
C THR A 216 -15.47 -10.05 2.05
N LYS A 217 -14.55 -11.00 2.15
CA LYS A 217 -14.19 -11.88 1.04
C LYS A 217 -15.32 -12.84 0.65
N LEU A 218 -16.00 -13.41 1.63
CA LEU A 218 -17.10 -14.36 1.41
C LEU A 218 -18.40 -13.65 1.03
N CYS A 219 -18.77 -12.58 1.73
CA CYS A 219 -20.08 -11.92 1.61
C CYS A 219 -20.04 -10.63 0.76
N GLY A 220 -18.86 -10.18 0.30
CA GLY A 220 -18.69 -8.92 -0.45
C GLY A 220 -18.80 -7.63 0.39
N LYS A 221 -19.08 -7.74 1.70
CA LYS A 221 -19.19 -6.62 2.66
C LYS A 221 -18.84 -7.10 4.07
N PRO A 222 -18.35 -6.22 4.98
CA PRO A 222 -17.93 -6.61 6.33
C PRO A 222 -19.10 -6.81 7.32
N SER A 223 -20.20 -7.37 6.83
CA SER A 223 -21.41 -7.66 7.62
C SER A 223 -22.33 -8.62 6.87
N TRP A 224 -23.15 -9.37 7.58
CA TRP A 224 -24.13 -10.27 6.99
C TRP A 224 -25.40 -10.27 7.84
N ASP A 225 -26.56 -10.13 7.21
CA ASP A 225 -27.89 -10.20 7.86
C ASP A 225 -27.99 -9.39 9.16
N GLY A 226 -27.51 -8.15 9.13
CA GLY A 226 -27.53 -7.24 10.30
C GLY A 226 -26.45 -7.51 11.35
N LEU A 227 -25.66 -8.60 11.20
CA LEU A 227 -24.55 -8.93 12.08
C LEU A 227 -23.27 -8.24 11.68
N SER A 228 -22.48 -7.85 12.66
CA SER A 228 -21.09 -7.43 12.47
C SER A 228 -20.22 -8.60 11.99
N ALA A 229 -19.08 -8.28 11.37
CA ALA A 229 -18.13 -9.30 10.93
C ALA A 229 -17.70 -10.24 12.06
N THR A 230 -17.53 -9.72 13.27
CA THR A 230 -17.11 -10.54 14.42
C THR A 230 -18.22 -11.48 14.88
N GLU A 231 -19.49 -11.05 14.87
CA GLU A 231 -20.62 -11.92 15.19
C GLU A 231 -20.80 -13.04 14.16
N VAL A 232 -20.66 -12.73 12.85
CA VAL A 232 -20.66 -13.73 11.79
C VAL A 232 -19.52 -14.73 11.97
N PHE A 233 -18.33 -14.24 12.24
CA PHE A 233 -17.16 -15.08 12.47
C PHE A 233 -17.32 -16.00 13.68
N CYS A 234 -17.86 -15.48 14.78
CA CYS A 234 -18.23 -16.29 15.94
C CYS A 234 -19.26 -17.37 15.57
N GLY A 235 -20.24 -17.03 14.73
CA GLY A 235 -21.21 -18.00 14.20
C GLY A 235 -20.51 -19.14 13.45
N TRP A 236 -19.57 -18.83 12.58
CA TRP A 236 -18.81 -19.84 11.85
C TRP A 236 -17.97 -20.76 12.75
N VAL A 237 -17.46 -20.21 13.86
CA VAL A 237 -16.62 -20.97 14.79
C VAL A 237 -17.45 -21.81 15.77
N PHE A 238 -18.61 -21.31 16.24
CA PHE A 238 -19.36 -21.89 17.35
C PHE A 238 -20.71 -22.51 16.96
N ASP A 239 -21.24 -22.24 15.77
CA ASP A 239 -22.53 -22.71 15.28
C ASP A 239 -22.40 -23.27 13.84
N VAL A 240 -21.44 -24.14 13.65
CA VAL A 240 -21.11 -24.74 12.33
C VAL A 240 -22.35 -25.35 11.65
N PRO A 241 -23.21 -26.17 12.34
CA PRO A 241 -24.34 -26.83 11.67
C PRO A 241 -25.34 -25.87 11.03
N TYR A 242 -25.57 -24.71 11.64
CA TYR A 242 -26.41 -23.67 11.05
C TYR A 242 -25.72 -23.00 9.86
N TRP A 243 -24.48 -22.55 10.05
CA TRP A 243 -23.77 -21.73 9.07
C TRP A 243 -23.33 -22.50 7.80
N GLU A 244 -23.20 -23.84 7.87
CA GLU A 244 -22.98 -24.67 6.67
C GLU A 244 -24.13 -24.57 5.66
N THR A 245 -25.35 -24.30 6.14
CA THR A 245 -26.56 -24.20 5.31
C THR A 245 -26.85 -22.79 4.81
N VAL A 246 -26.22 -21.77 5.41
CA VAL A 246 -26.48 -20.37 5.09
C VAL A 246 -25.87 -19.99 3.75
N LYS A 247 -26.68 -19.47 2.84
CA LYS A 247 -26.25 -18.98 1.53
C LYS A 247 -25.61 -17.61 1.62
N MET A 248 -24.36 -17.56 2.05
CA MET A 248 -23.61 -16.32 2.33
C MET A 248 -22.39 -16.12 1.42
N ILE A 249 -21.95 -17.14 0.71
CA ILE A 249 -20.73 -17.12 -0.10
C ILE A 249 -21.08 -16.56 -1.48
N GLU A 250 -20.58 -15.37 -1.81
CA GLU A 250 -20.83 -14.70 -3.09
C GLU A 250 -19.98 -15.32 -4.20
N ILE A 251 -20.60 -16.01 -5.15
CA ILE A 251 -19.95 -16.58 -6.35
C ILE A 251 -20.27 -15.67 -7.53
N LYS A 252 -19.29 -14.90 -8.01
CA LYS A 252 -19.50 -13.91 -9.06
C LYS A 252 -19.46 -14.50 -10.48
N ASP A 253 -18.67 -15.54 -10.65
CA ASP A 253 -18.46 -16.16 -11.97
C ASP A 253 -19.60 -17.12 -12.33
N LYS A 254 -20.17 -16.95 -13.54
CA LYS A 254 -21.29 -17.75 -14.00
C LYS A 254 -20.97 -19.24 -14.19
N LYS A 255 -19.75 -19.56 -14.65
CA LYS A 255 -19.33 -20.95 -14.82
C LYS A 255 -19.18 -21.68 -13.48
N ALA A 256 -18.64 -20.97 -12.47
CA ALA A 256 -18.59 -21.50 -11.11
C ALA A 256 -20.00 -21.72 -10.54
N GLN A 257 -20.95 -20.77 -10.79
CA GLN A 257 -22.35 -20.92 -10.40
C GLN A 257 -22.99 -22.16 -11.05
N GLU A 258 -22.80 -22.35 -12.35
CA GLU A 258 -23.33 -23.52 -13.10
C GLU A 258 -22.79 -24.85 -12.57
N LEU A 259 -21.47 -24.94 -12.30
CA LEU A 259 -20.83 -26.14 -11.76
C LEU A 259 -21.28 -26.48 -10.34
N LEU A 260 -21.58 -25.46 -9.54
CA LEU A 260 -22.11 -25.64 -8.18
C LEU A 260 -23.63 -25.92 -8.19
N GLY A 261 -24.32 -25.69 -9.31
CA GLY A 261 -25.78 -25.85 -9.42
C GLY A 261 -26.56 -24.75 -8.74
N LEU A 262 -26.04 -23.50 -8.74
CA LEU A 262 -26.65 -22.37 -8.07
C LEU A 262 -27.69 -21.67 -8.97
N ASN A 263 -28.81 -21.29 -8.39
CA ASN A 263 -29.85 -20.48 -9.06
C ASN A 263 -29.54 -18.98 -9.03
N ASP A 264 -28.72 -18.54 -8.06
CA ASP A 264 -28.27 -17.15 -7.89
C ASP A 264 -26.78 -17.09 -7.56
N LYS A 265 -26.26 -15.93 -7.17
CA LYS A 265 -24.85 -15.75 -6.85
C LYS A 265 -24.45 -16.20 -5.45
N TRP A 266 -25.38 -16.69 -4.64
CA TRP A 266 -25.14 -17.04 -3.25
C TRP A 266 -25.08 -18.55 -3.05
N ALA A 267 -23.95 -19.04 -2.53
CA ALA A 267 -23.74 -20.43 -2.15
C ALA A 267 -23.68 -20.58 -0.64
N SER A 268 -24.15 -21.70 -0.14
CA SER A 268 -23.82 -22.22 1.18
C SER A 268 -22.55 -23.09 1.11
N PHE A 269 -21.97 -23.45 2.26
CA PHE A 269 -20.84 -24.38 2.26
C PHE A 269 -21.23 -25.75 1.71
N ASN A 270 -22.47 -26.19 1.99
CA ASN A 270 -23.00 -27.47 1.52
C ASN A 270 -23.19 -27.54 0.00
N ASP A 271 -23.39 -26.40 -0.69
CA ASP A 271 -23.53 -26.37 -2.14
C ASP A 271 -22.24 -26.79 -2.89
N PHE A 272 -21.08 -26.78 -2.24
CA PHE A 272 -19.81 -27.21 -2.81
C PHE A 272 -19.60 -28.73 -2.83
N TRP A 273 -20.48 -29.49 -2.16
CA TRP A 273 -20.43 -30.94 -2.11
C TRP A 273 -21.49 -31.56 -3.01
N ASP A 274 -21.18 -32.70 -3.63
CA ASP A 274 -22.15 -33.48 -4.39
C ASP A 274 -22.86 -34.52 -3.49
N GLU A 275 -23.74 -35.30 -4.09
CA GLU A 275 -24.51 -36.34 -3.39
C GLU A 275 -23.63 -37.45 -2.80
N TYR A 276 -22.37 -37.56 -3.26
CA TYR A 276 -21.37 -38.55 -2.81
C TYR A 276 -20.37 -37.94 -1.82
N ASN A 277 -20.57 -36.70 -1.36
CA ASN A 277 -19.61 -35.94 -0.56
C ASN A 277 -18.26 -35.71 -1.24
N GLU A 278 -18.24 -35.64 -2.61
CA GLU A 278 -17.07 -35.21 -3.36
C GLU A 278 -17.13 -33.71 -3.60
N TYR A 279 -15.96 -33.08 -3.56
CA TYR A 279 -15.85 -31.62 -3.82
C TYR A 279 -16.08 -31.31 -5.32
N LYS A 280 -17.18 -30.63 -5.63
CA LYS A 280 -17.62 -30.37 -7.01
C LYS A 280 -16.59 -29.68 -7.90
N LEU A 281 -15.75 -28.80 -7.36
CA LEU A 281 -14.77 -28.04 -8.16
C LEU A 281 -13.42 -28.74 -8.33
N GLU A 282 -13.15 -29.85 -7.65
CA GLU A 282 -11.84 -30.52 -7.72
C GLU A 282 -11.50 -30.99 -9.14
N LYS A 283 -12.41 -31.74 -9.77
CA LYS A 283 -12.22 -32.28 -11.14
C LYS A 283 -12.11 -31.17 -12.18
N PRO A 284 -13.02 -30.14 -12.20
CA PRO A 284 -12.94 -29.00 -13.12
C PRO A 284 -11.64 -28.19 -12.96
N LEU A 285 -11.15 -27.97 -11.73
CA LEU A 285 -9.89 -27.26 -11.47
C LEU A 285 -8.67 -28.02 -12.00
N LYS A 286 -8.58 -29.33 -11.70
CA LYS A 286 -7.51 -30.20 -12.22
C LYS A 286 -7.51 -30.26 -13.76
N GLU A 287 -8.69 -30.32 -14.38
CA GLU A 287 -8.82 -30.34 -15.83
C GLU A 287 -8.41 -29.01 -16.47
N ALA A 288 -8.83 -27.87 -15.90
CA ALA A 288 -8.44 -26.55 -16.35
C ALA A 288 -6.92 -26.34 -16.23
N MET A 289 -6.29 -26.84 -15.16
CA MET A 289 -4.83 -26.84 -15.00
C MET A 289 -4.14 -27.67 -16.07
N ARG A 290 -4.62 -28.90 -16.32
CA ARG A 290 -4.05 -29.80 -17.33
C ARG A 290 -4.15 -29.26 -18.75
N LYS A 291 -5.26 -28.57 -19.08
CA LYS A 291 -5.49 -27.98 -20.41
C LYS A 291 -4.83 -26.61 -20.60
N GLY A 292 -4.26 -26.01 -19.54
CA GLY A 292 -3.71 -24.66 -19.58
C GLY A 292 -4.77 -23.57 -19.79
N ASP A 293 -6.05 -23.85 -19.49
CA ASP A 293 -7.15 -22.87 -19.61
C ASP A 293 -7.10 -21.84 -18.46
N THR A 294 -6.28 -20.80 -18.65
CA THR A 294 -6.08 -19.74 -17.67
C THR A 294 -7.36 -18.97 -17.33
N LYS A 295 -8.31 -18.90 -18.28
CA LYS A 295 -9.60 -18.22 -18.06
C LYS A 295 -10.48 -19.05 -17.13
N MET A 296 -10.56 -20.35 -17.34
CA MET A 296 -11.30 -21.27 -16.48
C MET A 296 -10.68 -21.38 -15.09
N GLN A 297 -9.35 -21.46 -15.01
CA GLN A 297 -8.63 -21.45 -13.74
C GLN A 297 -8.96 -20.21 -12.91
N LYS A 298 -8.92 -19.01 -13.53
CA LYS A 298 -9.25 -17.74 -12.85
C LYS A 298 -10.70 -17.71 -12.38
N SER A 299 -11.62 -18.23 -13.20
CA SER A 299 -13.05 -18.32 -12.92
C SER A 299 -13.34 -19.16 -11.67
N LEU A 300 -12.70 -20.33 -11.56
CA LEU A 300 -12.92 -21.27 -10.47
C LEU A 300 -12.11 -20.95 -9.20
N ARG A 301 -10.96 -20.28 -9.35
CA ARG A 301 -10.03 -20.01 -8.26
C ARG A 301 -10.65 -19.19 -7.12
N ASP A 302 -11.46 -18.18 -7.43
CA ASP A 302 -12.13 -17.36 -6.42
C ASP A 302 -13.13 -18.18 -5.60
N ALA A 303 -13.88 -19.07 -6.25
CA ALA A 303 -14.82 -19.96 -5.57
C ALA A 303 -14.10 -21.01 -4.69
N ASP A 304 -13.03 -21.61 -5.22
CA ASP A 304 -12.18 -22.57 -4.50
C ASP A 304 -11.51 -21.93 -3.27
N GLU A 305 -11.00 -20.71 -3.41
CA GLU A 305 -10.39 -19.98 -2.30
C GLU A 305 -11.40 -19.69 -1.18
N LYS A 306 -12.63 -19.29 -1.54
CA LYS A 306 -13.72 -19.05 -0.59
C LYS A 306 -14.13 -20.34 0.15
N PHE A 307 -14.24 -21.43 -0.58
CA PHE A 307 -14.48 -22.74 0.02
C PHE A 307 -13.38 -23.13 1.02
N ASN A 308 -12.12 -22.98 0.62
CA ASN A 308 -10.98 -23.33 1.47
C ASN A 308 -10.90 -22.47 2.75
N ILE A 309 -11.28 -21.19 2.69
CA ILE A 309 -11.38 -20.33 3.88
C ILE A 309 -12.38 -20.91 4.88
N VAL A 310 -13.58 -21.26 4.43
CA VAL A 310 -14.62 -21.83 5.33
C VAL A 310 -14.19 -23.19 5.87
N ARG A 311 -13.62 -24.05 5.03
CA ARG A 311 -13.09 -25.35 5.43
C ARG A 311 -12.02 -25.26 6.52
N MET A 312 -11.04 -24.35 6.35
CA MET A 312 -9.98 -24.13 7.35
C MET A 312 -10.52 -23.55 8.66
N LEU A 313 -11.58 -22.73 8.60
CA LEU A 313 -12.25 -22.20 9.80
C LEU A 313 -12.92 -23.34 10.56
N TYR A 314 -13.68 -24.18 9.89
CA TYR A 314 -14.36 -25.32 10.51
C TYR A 314 -13.38 -26.37 11.05
N GLY A 315 -12.23 -26.54 10.41
CA GLY A 315 -11.13 -27.37 10.91
C GLY A 315 -10.38 -26.78 12.12
N GLY A 316 -10.68 -25.52 12.50
CA GLY A 316 -10.03 -24.83 13.62
C GLY A 316 -8.56 -24.46 13.40
N GLU A 317 -7.98 -24.76 12.22
CA GLU A 317 -6.57 -24.56 11.92
C GLU A 317 -6.14 -23.08 11.89
N MET A 318 -7.09 -22.18 11.60
CA MET A 318 -6.85 -20.74 11.47
C MET A 318 -6.74 -20.04 12.82
N LEU A 319 -7.26 -20.62 13.90
CA LEU A 319 -7.33 -20.02 15.23
C LEU A 319 -6.05 -20.25 16.03
N LYS A 320 -4.92 -19.79 15.54
CA LYS A 320 -3.63 -19.85 16.26
C LYS A 320 -3.61 -18.83 17.40
N LEU A 321 -4.25 -19.16 18.52
CA LEU A 321 -4.52 -18.27 19.65
C LEU A 321 -3.48 -18.39 20.76
N PHE A 322 -2.79 -19.52 20.90
CA PHE A 322 -1.95 -19.84 22.06
C PHE A 322 -0.48 -19.73 21.73
N PRO A 323 0.18 -18.66 22.20
CA PRO A 323 1.64 -18.48 22.01
C PRO A 323 2.43 -19.37 22.98
N TYR A 324 3.50 -19.96 22.47
CA TYR A 324 4.50 -20.68 23.25
C TYR A 324 5.90 -20.16 22.89
N ARG A 325 6.66 -19.78 23.93
CA ARG A 325 8.05 -19.32 23.75
C ARG A 325 8.98 -20.54 23.77
N GLN A 326 9.69 -20.74 22.67
CA GLN A 326 10.67 -21.84 22.52
C GLN A 326 11.98 -21.52 23.27
N ALA A 327 12.83 -22.52 23.44
CA ALA A 327 14.13 -22.37 24.11
C ALA A 327 15.08 -21.38 23.40
N ASP A 328 14.95 -21.25 22.09
CA ASP A 328 15.69 -20.28 21.26
C ASP A 328 15.13 -18.84 21.34
N GLY A 329 14.09 -18.62 22.14
CA GLY A 329 13.44 -17.34 22.33
C GLY A 329 12.36 -17.01 21.29
N LYS A 330 12.21 -17.82 20.24
CA LYS A 330 11.17 -17.63 19.22
C LYS A 330 9.79 -18.06 19.74
N TYR A 331 8.75 -17.47 19.13
CA TYR A 331 7.37 -17.81 19.46
C TYR A 331 6.77 -18.74 18.43
N LYS A 332 6.09 -19.78 18.89
CA LYS A 332 5.23 -20.63 18.07
C LYS A 332 3.80 -20.50 18.54
N TRP A 333 2.89 -20.35 17.59
CA TRP A 333 1.46 -20.16 17.87
C TRP A 333 0.68 -21.40 17.53
N PHE A 334 -0.22 -21.82 18.39
CA PHE A 334 -1.02 -23.04 18.26
C PHE A 334 -2.51 -22.74 18.18
N ALA A 335 -3.20 -23.51 17.35
CA ALA A 335 -4.63 -23.63 17.36
C ALA A 335 -5.08 -24.63 18.47
N PRO A 336 -6.31 -24.49 19.02
CA PRO A 336 -6.78 -25.30 20.15
C PRO A 336 -6.70 -26.81 19.95
N GLY A 337 -7.05 -27.31 18.76
CA GLY A 337 -7.02 -28.74 18.40
C GLY A 337 -5.70 -29.27 17.83
N GLN A 338 -4.72 -28.41 17.67
CA GLN A 338 -3.45 -28.77 17.02
C GLN A 338 -2.56 -29.61 17.94
N SER A 339 -1.84 -30.60 17.38
CA SER A 339 -0.82 -31.36 18.13
C SER A 339 0.29 -30.43 18.58
N LEU A 340 0.58 -30.49 19.90
CA LEU A 340 1.61 -29.65 20.53
C LEU A 340 3.04 -30.25 20.36
N GLY A 341 3.17 -31.47 19.83
CA GLY A 341 4.47 -32.14 19.64
C GLY A 341 5.26 -32.28 20.96
N ASN A 342 6.54 -31.88 20.94
CA ASN A 342 7.44 -31.98 22.09
C ASN A 342 7.38 -30.76 23.05
N ILE A 343 6.25 -30.02 23.08
CA ILE A 343 6.09 -28.86 23.94
C ILE A 343 5.78 -29.31 25.36
N ASN A 344 6.60 -28.90 26.29
CA ASN A 344 6.41 -29.21 27.73
C ASN A 344 5.61 -28.08 28.39
N LEU A 345 4.28 -28.27 28.48
CA LEU A 345 3.38 -27.40 29.23
C LEU A 345 3.02 -28.07 30.54
N ASP A 346 2.78 -27.27 31.60
CA ASP A 346 2.14 -27.73 32.82
C ASP A 346 0.75 -28.30 32.51
N GLU A 347 0.33 -29.33 33.25
CA GLU A 347 -0.94 -30.04 33.01
C GLU A 347 -2.17 -29.11 33.04
N LYS A 348 -2.18 -28.12 33.92
CA LYS A 348 -3.24 -27.10 33.98
C LYS A 348 -3.24 -26.21 32.75
N GLU A 349 -2.08 -25.80 32.29
CA GLU A 349 -1.91 -24.99 31.08
C GLU A 349 -2.31 -25.77 29.83
N LEU A 350 -1.88 -27.02 29.74
CA LEU A 350 -2.26 -27.92 28.66
C LEU A 350 -3.78 -28.10 28.57
N THR A 351 -4.43 -28.31 29.72
CA THR A 351 -5.89 -28.42 29.81
C THR A 351 -6.57 -27.11 29.37
N PHE A 352 -6.04 -25.96 29.80
CA PHE A 352 -6.56 -24.66 29.39
C PHE A 352 -6.45 -24.47 27.88
N VAL A 353 -5.27 -24.70 27.28
CA VAL A 353 -5.06 -24.54 25.85
C VAL A 353 -6.00 -25.44 25.03
N ARG A 354 -6.19 -26.69 25.44
CA ARG A 354 -7.03 -27.65 24.71
C ARG A 354 -8.52 -27.46 24.89
N LYS A 355 -8.97 -26.98 26.09
CA LYS A 355 -10.38 -27.00 26.46
C LYS A 355 -11.05 -25.65 26.53
N SER A 356 -10.30 -24.56 26.51
CA SER A 356 -10.90 -23.21 26.64
C SER A 356 -11.88 -22.89 25.51
N MET A 357 -11.62 -23.31 24.29
CA MET A 357 -12.53 -23.08 23.17
C MET A 357 -13.77 -23.96 23.23
N ASP A 358 -13.64 -25.22 23.71
CA ASP A 358 -14.79 -26.10 23.95
C ASP A 358 -15.73 -25.50 25.01
N TYR A 359 -15.17 -25.02 26.13
CA TYR A 359 -15.94 -24.35 27.18
C TYR A 359 -16.58 -23.03 26.72
N LEU A 360 -15.89 -22.28 25.84
CA LEU A 360 -16.45 -21.08 25.24
C LEU A 360 -17.63 -21.43 24.34
N ALA A 361 -17.48 -22.45 23.48
CA ALA A 361 -18.55 -22.95 22.62
C ALA A 361 -19.77 -23.40 23.47
N GLU A 362 -19.54 -24.22 24.49
CA GLU A 362 -20.58 -24.65 25.41
C GLU A 362 -21.35 -23.45 26.04
N SER A 363 -20.61 -22.46 26.53
CA SER A 363 -21.19 -21.28 27.16
C SER A 363 -22.00 -20.42 26.15
N ILE A 364 -21.57 -20.32 24.91
CA ILE A 364 -22.29 -19.61 23.84
C ILE A 364 -23.56 -20.38 23.47
N ILE A 365 -23.49 -21.70 23.31
CA ILE A 365 -24.64 -22.56 22.95
C ILE A 365 -25.69 -22.56 24.05
N THR A 366 -25.27 -22.59 25.32
CA THR A 366 -26.19 -22.56 26.47
C THR A 366 -26.68 -21.14 26.80
N GLY A 367 -26.19 -20.11 26.15
CA GLY A 367 -26.57 -18.71 26.37
C GLY A 367 -25.99 -18.09 27.67
N ASP A 368 -24.99 -18.75 28.30
CA ASP A 368 -24.30 -18.19 29.48
C ASP A 368 -23.26 -17.14 29.07
N ASN A 369 -23.74 -15.96 28.78
CA ASN A 369 -22.91 -14.84 28.34
C ASN A 369 -21.89 -14.37 29.39
N SER A 370 -22.17 -14.60 30.68
CA SER A 370 -21.24 -14.25 31.78
C SER A 370 -20.02 -15.15 31.76
N ARG A 371 -20.25 -16.47 31.71
CA ARG A 371 -19.20 -17.50 31.63
C ARG A 371 -18.40 -17.36 30.30
N ALA A 372 -19.08 -17.13 29.19
CA ALA A 372 -18.42 -16.87 27.89
C ALA A 372 -17.47 -15.67 27.96
N SER A 373 -17.95 -14.56 28.55
CA SER A 373 -17.12 -13.34 28.72
C SER A 373 -15.91 -13.56 29.63
N GLU A 374 -16.09 -14.39 30.69
CA GLU A 374 -14.97 -14.74 31.58
C GLU A 374 -13.91 -15.59 30.88
N ILE A 375 -14.31 -16.58 30.06
CA ILE A 375 -13.40 -17.42 29.29
C ILE A 375 -12.64 -16.58 28.29
N VAL A 376 -13.31 -15.68 27.56
CA VAL A 376 -12.66 -14.74 26.63
C VAL A 376 -11.60 -13.88 27.35
N LYS A 377 -11.93 -13.34 28.54
CA LYS A 377 -10.97 -12.58 29.37
C LYS A 377 -9.78 -13.43 29.80
N LYS A 378 -10.00 -14.71 30.15
CA LYS A 378 -8.91 -15.64 30.50
C LYS A 378 -7.97 -15.90 29.32
N ILE A 379 -8.51 -16.13 28.11
CA ILE A 379 -7.70 -16.30 26.89
C ILE A 379 -6.88 -15.03 26.62
N TYR A 380 -7.54 -13.86 26.66
CA TYR A 380 -6.89 -12.57 26.48
C TYR A 380 -5.74 -12.34 27.49
N SER A 381 -6.01 -12.63 28.78
CA SER A 381 -5.00 -12.50 29.84
C SER A 381 -3.84 -13.47 29.68
N TYR A 382 -4.14 -14.72 29.29
CA TYR A 382 -3.11 -15.72 28.98
C TYR A 382 -2.12 -15.22 27.94
N GLN A 383 -2.63 -14.68 26.82
CA GLN A 383 -1.80 -14.13 25.75
C GLN A 383 -0.88 -13.00 26.27
N HIS A 384 -1.43 -12.07 27.06
CA HIS A 384 -0.68 -10.93 27.62
C HIS A 384 0.36 -11.32 28.68
N VAL A 385 0.19 -12.47 29.31
CA VAL A 385 1.18 -13.00 30.25
C VAL A 385 2.28 -13.77 29.51
N LYS A 386 1.89 -14.67 28.60
CA LYS A 386 2.83 -15.59 27.94
C LYS A 386 3.63 -14.97 26.78
N ALA A 387 3.07 -13.94 26.14
CA ALA A 387 3.69 -13.30 24.99
C ALA A 387 3.74 -11.75 25.10
N LYS A 388 3.97 -11.26 26.33
CA LYS A 388 3.95 -9.83 26.68
C LYS A 388 4.82 -8.96 25.78
N ASP A 389 5.96 -9.48 25.36
CA ASP A 389 6.97 -8.81 24.54
C ASP A 389 6.59 -8.71 23.05
N VAL A 390 5.65 -9.53 22.57
CA VAL A 390 5.26 -9.57 21.16
C VAL A 390 3.77 -9.23 20.90
N ILE A 391 2.90 -9.31 21.91
CA ILE A 391 1.49 -8.91 21.79
C ILE A 391 1.39 -7.40 21.61
N PRO A 392 0.63 -6.91 20.60
CA PRO A 392 0.35 -5.48 20.46
C PRO A 392 -0.25 -4.89 21.73
N SER A 393 0.12 -3.65 22.04
CA SER A 393 -0.47 -2.95 23.21
C SER A 393 -1.99 -2.87 23.11
N LYS A 394 -2.68 -2.77 24.23
CA LYS A 394 -4.14 -2.60 24.28
C LYS A 394 -4.61 -1.46 23.36
N PHE A 395 -3.86 -0.35 23.38
CA PHE A 395 -4.17 0.80 22.54
C PHE A 395 -4.11 0.45 21.04
N LEU A 396 -3.11 -0.29 20.58
CA LEU A 396 -2.99 -0.72 19.18
C LEU A 396 -4.10 -1.69 18.77
N ILE A 397 -4.47 -2.64 19.66
CA ILE A 397 -5.60 -3.54 19.41
C ILE A 397 -6.90 -2.74 19.21
N TYR A 398 -7.16 -1.76 20.10
CA TYR A 398 -8.36 -0.90 19.96
C TYR A 398 -8.28 -0.01 18.71
N ALA A 399 -7.11 0.53 18.38
CA ALA A 399 -6.91 1.34 17.18
C ALA A 399 -7.16 0.53 15.91
N GLU A 400 -6.73 -0.74 15.87
CA GLU A 400 -6.96 -1.64 14.73
C GLU A 400 -8.45 -2.00 14.58
N VAL A 401 -9.13 -2.37 15.66
CA VAL A 401 -10.58 -2.62 15.66
C VAL A 401 -11.36 -1.36 15.22
N PHE A 402 -10.94 -0.19 15.67
CA PHE A 402 -11.53 1.08 15.25
C PHE A 402 -11.28 1.39 13.78
N TYR A 403 -10.05 1.17 13.30
CA TYR A 403 -9.71 1.29 11.88
C TYR A 403 -10.59 0.39 11.02
N ASN A 404 -10.77 -0.86 11.40
CA ASN A 404 -11.61 -1.82 10.68
C ASN A 404 -13.09 -1.37 10.59
N ARG A 405 -13.59 -0.70 11.62
CA ARG A 405 -14.96 -0.12 11.61
C ARG A 405 -15.06 1.09 10.68
N LEU A 406 -14.02 1.93 10.63
CA LEU A 406 -14.01 3.15 9.81
C LEU A 406 -13.67 2.91 8.34
N ASN A 407 -12.91 1.87 8.04
CA ASN A 407 -12.34 1.64 6.72
C ASN A 407 -13.34 1.06 5.71
N THR A 408 -14.57 1.55 5.74
CA THR A 408 -15.58 1.31 4.70
C THR A 408 -15.50 2.45 3.68
N LEU A 409 -14.48 2.45 2.81
CA LEU A 409 -14.24 3.55 1.87
C LEU A 409 -15.35 3.72 0.81
N ARG A 410 -16.15 2.69 0.54
CA ARG A 410 -17.09 2.70 -0.58
C ARG A 410 -18.10 3.85 -0.51
N LEU A 411 -18.83 3.98 0.59
CA LEU A 411 -19.84 5.02 0.75
C LEU A 411 -19.23 6.43 0.83
N PRO A 412 -18.20 6.71 1.69
CA PRO A 412 -17.56 8.01 1.73
C PRO A 412 -16.98 8.42 0.36
N THR A 413 -16.31 7.53 -0.36
CA THR A 413 -15.73 7.82 -1.68
C THR A 413 -16.79 8.23 -2.69
N MET A 414 -17.92 7.52 -2.75
CA MET A 414 -19.02 7.86 -3.65
C MET A 414 -19.65 9.21 -3.31
N LEU A 415 -19.83 9.51 -2.02
CA LEU A 415 -20.33 10.81 -1.56
C LEU A 415 -19.34 11.94 -1.90
N TYR A 416 -18.07 11.75 -1.64
CA TYR A 416 -17.02 12.73 -1.95
C TYR A 416 -16.94 12.99 -3.45
N LEU A 417 -16.97 11.94 -4.28
CA LEU A 417 -16.95 12.06 -5.74
C LEU A 417 -18.16 12.83 -6.25
N SER A 418 -19.37 12.46 -5.81
CA SER A 418 -20.60 13.11 -6.22
C SER A 418 -20.65 14.59 -5.81
N LEU A 419 -20.31 14.88 -4.55
CA LEU A 419 -20.34 16.27 -4.06
C LEU A 419 -19.25 17.12 -4.72
N SER A 420 -18.02 16.60 -4.88
CA SER A 420 -16.94 17.36 -5.52
C SER A 420 -17.19 17.59 -7.01
N LEU A 421 -17.82 16.65 -7.72
CA LEU A 421 -18.25 16.84 -9.11
C LEU A 421 -19.31 17.92 -9.21
N LEU A 422 -20.37 17.85 -8.39
CA LEU A 422 -21.44 18.86 -8.36
C LEU A 422 -20.90 20.24 -8.04
N LEU A 423 -20.00 20.37 -7.04
CA LEU A 423 -19.40 21.65 -6.66
C LEU A 423 -18.44 22.16 -7.73
N GLY A 424 -17.67 21.28 -8.37
CA GLY A 424 -16.81 21.61 -9.51
C GLY A 424 -17.63 22.21 -10.67
N VAL A 425 -18.68 21.51 -11.09
CA VAL A 425 -19.60 21.98 -12.13
C VAL A 425 -20.30 23.28 -11.70
N ALA A 426 -20.83 23.37 -10.49
CA ALA A 426 -21.47 24.58 -9.98
C ALA A 426 -20.53 25.79 -9.95
N SER A 427 -19.25 25.58 -9.61
CA SER A 427 -18.25 26.65 -9.57
C SER A 427 -17.88 27.18 -10.96
N THR A 428 -17.98 26.32 -12.01
CA THR A 428 -17.67 26.68 -13.40
C THR A 428 -18.85 27.34 -14.11
N ILE A 429 -20.11 26.93 -13.79
CA ILE A 429 -21.34 27.40 -14.45
C ILE A 429 -21.99 28.57 -13.71
N ALA A 430 -21.69 28.79 -12.41
CA ALA A 430 -22.37 29.77 -11.59
C ALA A 430 -22.29 31.19 -12.16
N LEU A 431 -23.42 31.66 -12.68
CA LEU A 431 -23.62 32.97 -13.33
C LEU A 431 -23.65 34.12 -12.29
N ASN A 432 -23.92 33.84 -11.00
CA ASN A 432 -24.08 34.83 -9.94
C ASN A 432 -22.97 34.75 -8.90
N GLN A 433 -22.34 35.89 -8.58
CA GLN A 433 -21.25 35.98 -7.59
C GLN A 433 -21.63 35.45 -6.20
N LYS A 434 -22.88 35.61 -5.75
CA LYS A 434 -23.36 35.10 -4.46
C LYS A 434 -23.33 33.57 -4.42
N LYS A 435 -23.85 32.91 -5.46
CA LYS A 435 -23.84 31.44 -5.59
C LYS A 435 -22.41 30.90 -5.67
N ARG A 436 -21.53 31.56 -6.41
CA ARG A 436 -20.11 31.21 -6.51
C ARG A 436 -19.37 31.30 -5.18
N LYS A 437 -19.66 32.30 -4.35
CA LYS A 437 -19.10 32.42 -2.99
C LYS A 437 -19.57 31.28 -2.07
N ILE A 438 -20.85 30.92 -2.15
CA ILE A 438 -21.42 29.81 -1.37
C ILE A 438 -20.75 28.49 -1.78
N ALA A 439 -20.75 28.17 -3.09
CA ALA A 439 -20.09 26.96 -3.61
C ALA A 439 -18.62 26.87 -3.15
N SER A 440 -17.88 27.97 -3.25
CA SER A 440 -16.49 28.04 -2.81
C SER A 440 -16.30 27.78 -1.31
N LYS A 441 -17.24 28.21 -0.44
CA LYS A 441 -17.22 27.90 1.00
C LYS A 441 -17.51 26.41 1.25
N VAL A 442 -18.54 25.89 0.59
CA VAL A 442 -18.91 24.46 0.70
C VAL A 442 -17.74 23.57 0.24
N THR A 443 -17.10 23.91 -0.88
CA THR A 443 -15.91 23.20 -1.36
C THR A 443 -14.78 23.20 -0.32
N LEU A 444 -14.54 24.33 0.36
CA LEU A 444 -13.52 24.39 1.41
C LEU A 444 -13.85 23.44 2.57
N TRP A 445 -15.09 23.44 3.04
CA TRP A 445 -15.51 22.56 4.13
C TRP A 445 -15.45 21.10 3.73
N LEU A 446 -15.89 20.76 2.52
CA LEU A 446 -15.72 19.41 1.98
C LEU A 446 -14.24 19.00 1.96
N THR A 447 -13.35 19.89 1.49
CA THR A 447 -11.90 19.65 1.49
C THR A 447 -11.36 19.35 2.89
N VAL A 448 -11.79 20.14 3.90
CA VAL A 448 -11.36 19.96 5.29
C VAL A 448 -11.87 18.62 5.85
N ILE A 449 -13.14 18.30 5.63
CA ILE A 449 -13.72 17.02 6.08
C ILE A 449 -12.98 15.83 5.45
N MET A 450 -12.79 15.86 4.13
CA MET A 450 -12.04 14.83 3.41
C MET A 450 -10.60 14.71 3.91
N PHE A 451 -9.93 15.85 4.16
CA PHE A 451 -8.56 15.89 4.67
C PHE A 451 -8.45 15.27 6.06
N LEU A 452 -9.35 15.62 6.97
CA LEU A 452 -9.38 15.04 8.32
C LEU A 452 -9.68 13.54 8.30
N HIS A 453 -10.64 13.12 7.47
CA HIS A 453 -10.98 11.70 7.31
C HIS A 453 -9.81 10.88 6.74
N THR A 454 -9.19 11.34 5.64
CA THR A 454 -8.05 10.64 5.05
C THR A 454 -6.82 10.68 5.96
N SER A 455 -6.59 11.78 6.69
CA SER A 455 -5.52 11.87 7.71
C SER A 455 -5.72 10.85 8.82
N LEU A 456 -6.96 10.71 9.34
CA LEU A 456 -7.28 9.73 10.36
C LEU A 456 -7.03 8.31 9.89
N LEU A 457 -7.49 7.95 8.68
CA LEU A 457 -7.29 6.60 8.12
C LEU A 457 -5.81 6.29 7.90
N LEU A 458 -5.03 7.22 7.33
CA LEU A 458 -3.59 7.04 7.13
C LEU A 458 -2.84 6.93 8.46
N LEU A 459 -3.19 7.75 9.46
CA LEU A 459 -2.59 7.70 10.78
C LEU A 459 -2.87 6.36 11.48
N LEU A 460 -4.12 5.92 11.49
CA LEU A 460 -4.50 4.64 12.08
C LEU A 460 -3.78 3.48 11.38
N ARG A 461 -3.74 3.50 10.03
CA ARG A 461 -3.04 2.47 9.27
C ARG A 461 -1.54 2.45 9.58
N TRP A 462 -0.89 3.61 9.64
CA TRP A 462 0.51 3.73 10.05
C TRP A 462 0.77 3.16 11.46
N MET A 463 -0.08 3.52 12.42
CA MET A 463 0.06 3.02 13.80
C MET A 463 -0.11 1.50 13.88
N VAL A 464 -1.06 0.94 13.16
CA VAL A 464 -1.38 -0.49 13.16
C VAL A 464 -0.32 -1.30 12.39
N SER A 465 0.16 -0.79 11.26
CA SER A 465 1.17 -1.48 10.44
C SER A 465 2.59 -1.38 11.00
N GLY A 466 2.86 -0.34 11.82
CA GLY A 466 4.21 -0.03 12.31
C GLY A 466 5.14 0.60 11.27
N HIS A 467 4.67 0.82 10.05
CA HIS A 467 5.44 1.45 8.96
C HIS A 467 4.61 2.50 8.21
N LEU A 468 5.27 3.39 7.47
CA LEU A 468 4.58 4.37 6.64
C LEU A 468 3.70 3.66 5.60
N PRO A 469 2.43 4.09 5.42
CA PRO A 469 1.48 3.43 4.51
C PRO A 469 1.77 3.77 3.05
N MET A 470 2.84 3.19 2.49
CA MET A 470 3.36 3.38 1.13
C MET A 470 3.75 2.06 0.46
N SER A 471 3.30 0.92 1.01
CA SER A 471 3.78 -0.40 0.62
C SER A 471 3.02 -1.01 -0.57
N ASN A 472 1.84 -0.52 -0.88
CA ASN A 472 1.00 -1.06 -1.95
C ASN A 472 0.20 0.03 -2.67
N GLY A 473 -0.50 -0.34 -3.77
CA GLY A 473 -1.27 0.58 -4.60
C GLY A 473 -2.40 1.30 -3.85
N PHE A 474 -3.09 0.61 -2.95
CA PHE A 474 -4.14 1.19 -2.14
C PHE A 474 -3.62 2.32 -1.23
N GLU A 475 -2.53 2.07 -0.52
CA GLU A 475 -1.90 3.04 0.39
C GLU A 475 -1.36 4.26 -0.36
N THR A 476 -0.71 4.03 -1.49
CA THR A 476 -0.16 5.13 -2.31
C THR A 476 -1.27 5.99 -2.90
N MET A 477 -2.42 5.42 -3.30
CA MET A 477 -3.57 6.18 -3.77
C MET A 477 -4.27 6.94 -2.65
N GLN A 478 -4.40 6.38 -1.45
CA GLN A 478 -4.88 7.10 -0.27
C GLN A 478 -3.96 8.27 0.07
N PHE A 479 -2.65 8.07 0.02
CA PHE A 479 -1.69 9.14 0.25
C PHE A 479 -1.77 10.21 -0.85
N MET A 480 -1.94 9.85 -2.12
CA MET A 480 -2.12 10.80 -3.20
C MET A 480 -3.41 11.64 -3.00
N ALA A 481 -4.49 11.01 -2.54
CA ALA A 481 -5.71 11.71 -2.18
C ALA A 481 -5.46 12.72 -1.06
N TRP A 482 -4.80 12.32 0.00
CA TRP A 482 -4.41 13.19 1.12
C TRP A 482 -3.49 14.32 0.69
N ALA A 483 -2.45 14.03 -0.10
CA ALA A 483 -1.51 15.02 -0.62
C ALA A 483 -2.22 16.07 -1.49
N THR A 484 -3.17 15.64 -2.34
CA THR A 484 -4.00 16.53 -3.15
C THR A 484 -4.83 17.47 -2.28
N LEU A 485 -5.44 16.97 -1.20
CA LEU A 485 -6.20 17.82 -0.26
C LEU A 485 -5.31 18.78 0.50
N LEU A 486 -4.12 18.34 0.92
CA LEU A 486 -3.12 19.21 1.55
C LEU A 486 -2.71 20.35 0.63
N LEU A 487 -2.37 20.04 -0.63
CA LEU A 487 -2.07 21.06 -1.65
C LEU A 487 -3.24 22.00 -1.87
N THR A 488 -4.47 21.48 -1.86
CA THR A 488 -5.69 22.27 -2.02
C THR A 488 -5.89 23.24 -0.85
N LEU A 489 -5.69 22.81 0.37
CA LEU A 489 -5.77 23.65 1.56
C LEU A 489 -4.70 24.75 1.56
N PHE A 490 -3.48 24.41 1.15
CA PHE A 490 -2.35 25.33 1.12
C PHE A 490 -2.46 26.34 -0.02
N MET A 491 -2.78 25.87 -1.24
CA MET A 491 -2.76 26.70 -2.45
C MET A 491 -4.12 27.24 -2.85
N GLY A 492 -5.22 26.60 -2.45
CA GLY A 492 -6.57 26.94 -2.92
C GLY A 492 -7.08 28.32 -2.55
N LYS A 493 -6.49 28.96 -1.53
CA LYS A 493 -6.78 30.38 -1.22
C LYS A 493 -6.30 31.34 -2.33
N ARG A 494 -5.22 30.96 -3.02
CA ARG A 494 -4.58 31.79 -4.06
C ARG A 494 -4.98 31.35 -5.47
N PHE A 495 -5.22 30.05 -5.66
CA PHE A 495 -5.54 29.44 -6.94
C PHE A 495 -6.93 28.80 -6.88
N MET A 496 -7.95 29.54 -7.33
CA MET A 496 -9.34 29.06 -7.34
C MET A 496 -9.51 27.72 -8.09
N PRO A 497 -8.85 27.46 -9.23
CA PRO A 497 -8.96 26.16 -9.90
C PRO A 497 -8.45 25.01 -9.04
N VAL A 498 -7.34 25.18 -8.32
CA VAL A 498 -6.82 24.15 -7.38
C VAL A 498 -7.86 23.87 -6.29
N LYS A 499 -8.52 24.91 -5.74
CA LYS A 499 -9.57 24.74 -4.76
C LYS A 499 -10.77 23.95 -5.29
N ASN A 500 -11.18 24.24 -6.52
CA ASN A 500 -12.36 23.63 -7.12
C ASN A 500 -12.12 22.16 -7.49
N PHE A 501 -10.94 21.83 -7.99
CA PHE A 501 -10.62 20.49 -8.52
C PHE A 501 -9.87 19.58 -7.54
N GLY A 502 -9.32 20.12 -6.47
CA GLY A 502 -8.60 19.31 -5.49
C GLY A 502 -9.44 18.19 -4.86
N PRO A 503 -10.65 18.49 -4.31
CA PRO A 503 -11.53 17.45 -3.78
C PRO A 503 -11.94 16.42 -4.84
N LEU A 504 -12.13 16.84 -6.09
CA LEU A 504 -12.48 15.94 -7.19
C LEU A 504 -11.35 14.98 -7.52
N LEU A 505 -10.12 15.48 -7.66
CA LEU A 505 -8.94 14.64 -7.91
C LEU A 505 -8.69 13.68 -6.74
N SER A 506 -8.82 14.18 -5.50
CA SER A 506 -8.72 13.33 -4.30
C SER A 506 -9.76 12.21 -4.32
N SER A 507 -11.00 12.51 -4.71
CA SER A 507 -12.06 11.51 -4.82
C SER A 507 -11.78 10.47 -5.91
N PHE A 508 -11.19 10.88 -7.03
CA PHE A 508 -10.74 9.94 -8.06
C PHE A 508 -9.61 9.03 -7.56
N ALA A 509 -8.66 9.57 -6.80
CA ALA A 509 -7.61 8.75 -6.20
C ALA A 509 -8.17 7.72 -5.20
N LEU A 510 -9.13 8.11 -4.35
CA LEU A 510 -9.84 7.19 -3.46
C LEU A 510 -10.67 6.15 -4.23
N LEU A 511 -11.29 6.55 -5.35
CA LEU A 511 -12.01 5.61 -6.22
C LEU A 511 -11.06 4.57 -6.81
N VAL A 512 -9.89 4.98 -7.26
CA VAL A 512 -8.85 4.07 -7.75
C VAL A 512 -8.42 3.12 -6.63
N ALA A 513 -8.11 3.62 -5.44
CA ALA A 513 -7.78 2.79 -4.29
C ALA A 513 -8.84 1.72 -4.00
N MET A 514 -10.13 2.09 -4.14
CA MET A 514 -11.25 1.18 -3.92
C MET A 514 -11.38 0.10 -4.99
N ILE A 515 -11.05 0.42 -6.27
CA ILE A 515 -11.23 -0.50 -7.41
C ILE A 515 -10.06 -1.47 -7.52
N THR A 516 -8.84 -1.04 -7.21
CA THR A 516 -7.64 -1.87 -7.37
C THR A 516 -7.61 -3.02 -6.36
N ASP A 517 -7.47 -2.72 -5.09
CA ASP A 517 -7.26 -3.75 -4.06
C ASP A 517 -8.33 -3.75 -2.95
N GLY A 518 -9.26 -2.82 -3.00
CA GLY A 518 -10.45 -2.76 -2.15
C GLY A 518 -10.25 -2.44 -0.66
N ASN A 519 -9.20 -2.69 -0.07
CA ASN A 519 -8.66 -2.56 1.28
C ASN A 519 -7.79 -3.77 1.57
N PRO A 520 -6.55 -3.79 1.07
CA PRO A 520 -5.65 -4.91 1.28
C PRO A 520 -5.33 -5.07 2.75
N GLN A 521 -5.16 -6.32 3.15
CA GLN A 521 -4.72 -6.66 4.49
C GLN A 521 -3.44 -5.91 4.86
N ILE A 522 -3.33 -5.54 6.14
CA ILE A 522 -2.08 -5.03 6.68
C ILE A 522 -1.15 -6.23 6.91
N THR A 523 -0.10 -6.33 6.10
CA THR A 523 0.92 -7.39 6.18
C THR A 523 2.25 -6.82 6.64
N GLN A 524 3.15 -7.69 7.07
CA GLN A 524 4.54 -7.29 7.34
C GLN A 524 5.26 -6.91 6.04
N LEU A 525 6.13 -5.91 6.11
CA LEU A 525 6.94 -5.52 4.96
C LEU A 525 8.01 -6.55 4.64
N MET A 526 8.22 -6.80 3.37
CA MET A 526 9.42 -7.51 2.93
C MET A 526 10.68 -6.68 3.28
N PRO A 527 11.81 -7.33 3.59
CA PRO A 527 13.02 -6.63 4.03
C PRO A 527 13.46 -5.48 3.14
N VAL A 528 13.42 -5.66 1.83
CA VAL A 528 13.81 -4.62 0.85
C VAL A 528 12.94 -3.37 0.90
N LEU A 529 11.67 -3.49 1.32
CA LEU A 529 10.71 -2.38 1.40
C LEU A 529 10.81 -1.57 2.70
N GLN A 530 11.58 -2.00 3.67
CA GLN A 530 11.74 -1.31 4.96
C GLN A 530 12.59 -0.03 4.88
N SER A 531 13.13 0.30 3.72
CA SER A 531 13.98 1.47 3.56
C SER A 531 13.20 2.78 3.73
N PRO A 532 13.57 3.67 4.67
CA PRO A 532 12.98 5.01 4.78
C PRO A 532 13.14 5.84 3.50
N LEU A 533 14.23 5.61 2.77
CA LEU A 533 14.53 6.31 1.53
C LEU A 533 13.50 5.96 0.43
N LEU A 534 13.08 4.70 0.37
CA LEU A 534 12.01 4.26 -0.53
C LEU A 534 10.69 4.96 -0.21
N SER A 535 10.32 5.04 1.07
CA SER A 535 9.10 5.73 1.48
C SER A 535 9.11 7.21 1.10
N VAL A 536 10.25 7.90 1.29
CA VAL A 536 10.40 9.30 0.86
C VAL A 536 10.32 9.45 -0.65
N HIS A 537 10.96 8.53 -1.41
CA HIS A 537 10.85 8.49 -2.86
C HIS A 537 9.39 8.43 -3.32
N VAL A 538 8.62 7.47 -2.81
CA VAL A 538 7.21 7.29 -3.16
C VAL A 538 6.38 8.54 -2.80
N MET A 539 6.56 9.10 -1.60
CA MET A 539 5.85 10.32 -1.18
C MET A 539 6.11 11.49 -2.15
N VAL A 540 7.35 11.74 -2.52
CA VAL A 540 7.72 12.84 -3.42
C VAL A 540 7.12 12.64 -4.82
N ILE A 541 7.15 11.42 -5.34
CA ILE A 541 6.51 11.07 -6.62
C ILE A 541 5.01 11.29 -6.57
N MET A 542 4.32 10.87 -5.48
CA MET A 542 2.86 11.05 -5.35
C MET A 542 2.47 12.53 -5.28
N PHE A 543 3.25 13.39 -4.61
CA PHE A 543 3.04 14.84 -4.66
C PHE A 543 3.17 15.41 -6.07
N SER A 544 4.15 14.96 -6.84
CA SER A 544 4.30 15.35 -8.24
C SER A 544 3.10 14.94 -9.08
N TYR A 545 2.64 13.69 -8.93
CA TYR A 545 1.47 13.16 -9.66
C TYR A 545 0.17 13.87 -9.27
N ALA A 546 0.00 14.25 -8.03
CA ALA A 546 -1.11 15.10 -7.59
C ALA A 546 -1.13 16.45 -8.30
N LEU A 547 0.03 17.10 -8.47
CA LEU A 547 0.13 18.35 -9.22
C LEU A 547 -0.15 18.15 -10.71
N PHE A 548 0.32 17.08 -11.34
CA PHE A 548 0.01 16.76 -12.73
C PHE A 548 -1.47 16.49 -12.93
N GLY A 549 -2.11 15.76 -12.01
CA GLY A 549 -3.56 15.52 -12.05
C GLY A 549 -4.38 16.82 -11.92
N LEU A 550 -3.96 17.73 -11.02
CA LEU A 550 -4.58 19.07 -10.92
C LEU A 550 -4.43 19.85 -12.21
N MET A 551 -3.24 19.82 -12.83
CA MET A 551 -3.02 20.52 -14.11
C MET A 551 -3.88 19.93 -15.23
N ALA A 552 -4.11 18.61 -15.27
CA ALA A 552 -5.01 17.98 -16.26
C ALA A 552 -6.45 18.45 -16.11
N LEU A 553 -6.97 18.55 -14.88
CA LEU A 553 -8.32 19.07 -14.62
C LEU A 553 -8.42 20.56 -14.93
N ILE A 554 -7.42 21.36 -14.58
CA ILE A 554 -7.33 22.78 -14.95
C ILE A 554 -7.28 22.95 -16.47
N ALA A 555 -6.56 22.07 -17.16
CA ALA A 555 -6.48 22.10 -18.63
C ALA A 555 -7.83 21.79 -19.29
N ALA A 556 -8.59 20.84 -18.76
CA ALA A 556 -9.95 20.56 -19.24
C ALA A 556 -10.87 21.79 -19.08
N GLU A 557 -10.81 22.51 -17.93
CA GLU A 557 -11.51 23.76 -17.73
C GLU A 557 -11.04 24.84 -18.70
N GLY A 558 -9.74 24.91 -19.01
CA GLY A 558 -9.17 25.87 -19.95
C GLY A 558 -9.65 25.67 -21.37
N ILE A 559 -9.70 24.42 -21.85
CA ILE A 559 -10.26 24.07 -23.16
C ILE A 559 -11.75 24.44 -23.23
N TRP A 560 -12.49 24.24 -22.13
CA TRP A 560 -13.90 24.63 -22.07
C TRP A 560 -14.10 26.15 -22.05
N ALA A 561 -13.25 26.91 -21.33
CA ALA A 561 -13.25 28.39 -21.34
C ALA A 561 -12.96 28.93 -22.74
N HIS A 562 -11.99 28.36 -23.46
CA HIS A 562 -11.70 28.70 -24.86
C HIS A 562 -12.93 28.52 -25.76
N ARG A 563 -13.62 27.39 -25.68
CA ARG A 563 -14.83 27.11 -26.46
C ARG A 563 -15.98 28.10 -26.17
N ARG A 564 -15.97 28.72 -24.98
CA ARG A 564 -16.94 29.75 -24.58
C ARG A 564 -16.51 31.17 -24.96
N GLY A 565 -15.33 31.35 -25.52
CA GLY A 565 -14.75 32.66 -25.81
C GLY A 565 -14.27 33.44 -24.58
N ASP A 566 -14.15 32.80 -23.39
CA ASP A 566 -13.64 33.44 -22.18
C ASP A 566 -12.09 33.37 -22.15
N LEU A 567 -11.48 34.16 -23.05
CA LEU A 567 -10.04 34.17 -23.26
C LEU A 567 -9.26 34.64 -22.00
N ALA A 568 -9.87 35.53 -21.19
CA ALA A 568 -9.25 35.99 -19.97
C ALA A 568 -9.11 34.87 -18.91
N LYS A 569 -10.16 34.05 -18.78
CA LYS A 569 -10.14 32.87 -17.90
C LYS A 569 -9.19 31.81 -18.43
N GLU A 570 -9.21 31.53 -19.73
CA GLU A 570 -8.29 30.60 -20.39
C GLU A 570 -6.83 30.96 -20.09
N ASP A 571 -6.46 32.22 -20.27
CA ASP A 571 -5.10 32.71 -20.04
C ASP A 571 -4.69 32.63 -18.54
N GLN A 572 -5.62 32.89 -17.62
CA GLN A 572 -5.39 32.71 -16.18
C GLN A 572 -5.18 31.24 -15.81
N LEU A 573 -5.95 30.32 -16.39
CA LEU A 573 -5.81 28.87 -16.18
C LEU A 573 -4.49 28.36 -16.76
N ALA A 574 -4.08 28.83 -17.94
CA ALA A 574 -2.77 28.52 -18.53
C ALA A 574 -1.62 28.98 -17.64
N ALA A 575 -1.72 30.20 -17.10
CA ALA A 575 -0.72 30.71 -16.15
C ALA A 575 -0.67 29.89 -14.85
N THR A 576 -1.83 29.40 -14.37
CA THR A 576 -1.90 28.53 -13.20
C THR A 576 -1.22 27.19 -13.46
N SER A 577 -1.51 26.51 -14.58
CA SER A 577 -0.84 25.28 -14.98
C SER A 577 0.66 25.49 -15.17
N GLY A 578 1.06 26.58 -15.83
CA GLY A 578 2.47 26.94 -15.99
C GLY A 578 3.20 27.18 -14.66
N PHE A 579 2.54 27.74 -13.66
CA PHE A 579 3.10 27.89 -12.32
C PHE A 579 3.26 26.55 -11.60
N LEU A 580 2.23 25.69 -11.63
CA LEU A 580 2.24 24.36 -10.98
C LEU A 580 3.27 23.42 -11.63
N LEU A 581 3.58 23.63 -12.90
CA LEU A 581 4.52 22.81 -13.64
C LEU A 581 5.94 22.81 -13.01
N TYR A 582 6.40 23.94 -12.51
CA TYR A 582 7.73 24.04 -11.88
C TYR A 582 7.88 23.13 -10.67
N PRO A 583 7.04 23.23 -9.61
CA PRO A 583 7.15 22.32 -8.49
C PRO A 583 6.86 20.87 -8.88
N ALA A 584 5.95 20.60 -9.81
CA ALA A 584 5.61 19.25 -10.23
C ALA A 584 6.81 18.53 -10.87
N VAL A 585 7.46 19.15 -11.86
CA VAL A 585 8.65 18.60 -12.51
C VAL A 585 9.83 18.51 -11.54
N SER A 586 9.99 19.51 -10.67
CA SER A 586 11.05 19.49 -9.65
C SER A 586 10.87 18.32 -8.68
N LEU A 587 9.65 18.08 -8.20
CA LEU A 587 9.36 16.94 -7.33
C LEU A 587 9.56 15.60 -8.07
N LEU A 588 9.14 15.51 -9.35
CA LEU A 588 9.36 14.29 -10.12
C LEU A 588 10.85 14.00 -10.28
N ALA A 589 11.65 15.00 -10.64
CA ALA A 589 13.09 14.85 -10.78
C ALA A 589 13.75 14.42 -9.46
N VAL A 590 13.44 15.12 -8.36
CA VAL A 590 13.95 14.77 -7.02
C VAL A 590 13.53 13.36 -6.62
N GLY A 591 12.26 13.00 -6.86
CA GLY A 591 11.75 11.67 -6.60
C GLY A 591 12.51 10.59 -7.37
N ILE A 592 12.71 10.75 -8.69
CA ILE A 592 13.49 9.82 -9.52
C ILE A 592 14.90 9.63 -8.94
N PHE A 593 15.58 10.69 -8.56
CA PHE A 593 16.94 10.58 -8.03
C PHE A 593 17.02 9.97 -6.63
N ILE A 594 16.04 10.24 -5.75
CA ILE A 594 15.94 9.53 -4.46
C ILE A 594 15.76 8.02 -4.72
N GLY A 595 14.92 7.65 -5.68
CA GLY A 595 14.75 6.26 -6.11
C GLY A 595 16.03 5.63 -6.65
N ALA A 596 16.78 6.38 -7.47
CA ALA A 596 18.06 5.92 -7.97
C ALA A 596 19.12 5.71 -6.86
N VAL A 597 19.16 6.60 -5.87
CA VAL A 597 20.02 6.41 -4.68
C VAL A 597 19.62 5.18 -3.90
N TRP A 598 18.33 4.99 -3.68
CA TRP A 598 17.82 3.77 -3.02
C TRP A 598 18.18 2.50 -3.79
N ALA A 599 17.98 2.48 -5.10
CA ALA A 599 18.33 1.35 -5.97
C ALA A 599 19.83 1.04 -5.91
N ASN A 600 20.68 2.08 -5.87
CA ASN A 600 22.11 1.92 -5.73
C ASN A 600 22.53 1.33 -4.37
N VAL A 601 21.83 1.65 -3.30
CA VAL A 601 22.06 1.06 -1.97
C VAL A 601 21.54 -0.38 -1.92
N SER A 602 20.33 -0.64 -2.44
CA SER A 602 19.69 -1.95 -2.31
C SER A 602 20.18 -2.97 -3.34
N TRP A 603 20.51 -2.53 -4.57
CA TRP A 603 20.86 -3.40 -5.71
C TRP A 603 22.21 -3.10 -6.35
N GLY A 604 22.97 -2.12 -5.85
CA GLY A 604 24.29 -1.75 -6.34
C GLY A 604 24.33 -0.96 -7.64
N ARG A 605 23.19 -0.59 -8.20
CA ARG A 605 23.09 0.15 -9.46
C ARG A 605 22.02 1.22 -9.40
N TYR A 606 22.31 2.40 -9.95
CA TYR A 606 21.41 3.56 -9.96
C TYR A 606 20.24 3.41 -10.91
N TRP A 607 20.40 2.65 -11.98
CA TRP A 607 19.48 2.61 -13.10
C TRP A 607 19.56 1.26 -13.79
N SER A 608 18.44 0.63 -14.03
CA SER A 608 18.34 -0.71 -14.64
C SER A 608 17.53 -0.72 -15.93
N TRP A 609 17.04 0.42 -16.38
CA TRP A 609 16.15 0.56 -17.54
C TRP A 609 14.85 -0.25 -17.38
N ASP A 610 14.42 -0.42 -16.15
CA ASP A 610 13.17 -1.08 -15.91
C ASP A 610 12.00 -0.20 -16.37
N SER A 611 10.83 -0.82 -16.54
CA SER A 611 9.66 -0.15 -17.11
C SER A 611 9.22 1.07 -16.29
N LYS A 612 9.31 1.04 -14.94
CA LYS A 612 8.95 2.19 -14.08
C LYS A 612 9.95 3.34 -14.20
N GLU A 613 11.24 3.02 -14.19
CA GLU A 613 12.30 4.03 -14.36
C GLU A 613 12.17 4.72 -15.72
N THR A 614 12.01 3.93 -16.79
CA THR A 614 11.90 4.42 -18.17
C THR A 614 10.67 5.33 -18.33
N TRP A 615 9.49 4.92 -17.85
CA TRP A 615 8.29 5.73 -17.97
C TRP A 615 8.29 6.96 -17.05
N ALA A 616 8.95 6.90 -15.89
CA ALA A 616 9.17 8.08 -15.06
C ALA A 616 10.06 9.12 -15.77
N LEU A 617 11.13 8.67 -16.43
CA LEU A 617 11.99 9.53 -17.25
C LEU A 617 11.23 10.15 -18.45
N ILE A 618 10.46 9.35 -19.18
CA ILE A 618 9.62 9.82 -20.30
C ILE A 618 8.64 10.90 -19.80
N THR A 619 7.97 10.64 -18.66
CA THR A 619 7.04 11.60 -18.05
C THR A 619 7.76 12.90 -17.69
N MET A 620 8.95 12.82 -17.09
CA MET A 620 9.76 13.99 -16.75
C MET A 620 10.16 14.80 -18.00
N LEU A 621 10.60 14.14 -19.07
CA LEU A 621 10.98 14.82 -20.31
C LEU A 621 9.80 15.51 -20.98
N ILE A 622 8.63 14.84 -21.07
CA ILE A 622 7.42 15.42 -21.64
C ILE A 622 6.98 16.64 -20.83
N TYR A 623 6.86 16.55 -19.51
CA TYR A 623 6.46 17.71 -18.71
C TYR A 623 7.54 18.80 -18.61
N SER A 624 8.79 18.51 -18.93
CA SER A 624 9.87 19.52 -19.00
C SER A 624 9.80 20.34 -20.28
N ALA A 625 9.23 19.84 -21.38
CA ALA A 625 9.20 20.52 -22.67
C ALA A 625 8.60 21.96 -22.59
N PRO A 626 7.44 22.21 -21.92
CA PRO A 626 6.89 23.56 -21.85
C PRO A 626 7.71 24.55 -20.99
N LEU A 627 8.71 24.08 -20.26
CA LEU A 627 9.62 24.96 -19.50
C LEU A 627 10.62 25.68 -20.40
N HIS A 628 10.82 25.19 -21.64
CA HIS A 628 11.77 25.79 -22.61
C HIS A 628 11.11 26.97 -23.34
N SER A 629 11.79 28.11 -23.33
CA SER A 629 11.30 29.36 -23.93
C SER A 629 11.15 29.31 -25.44
N ASP A 630 11.92 28.44 -26.10
CA ASP A 630 11.99 28.37 -27.58
C ASP A 630 10.78 27.67 -28.19
N LEU A 631 10.05 26.88 -27.40
CA LEU A 631 8.80 26.26 -27.82
C LEU A 631 7.62 27.23 -27.72
N LYS A 632 7.70 28.36 -28.44
CA LYS A 632 6.72 29.46 -28.37
C LYS A 632 5.28 29.01 -28.64
N TRP A 633 5.09 28.02 -29.51
CA TRP A 633 3.77 27.49 -29.84
C TRP A 633 3.10 26.80 -28.64
N LEU A 634 3.87 26.17 -27.73
CA LEU A 634 3.35 25.57 -26.50
C LEU A 634 2.91 26.61 -25.46
N HIS A 635 3.32 27.87 -25.62
CA HIS A 635 2.95 28.93 -24.67
C HIS A 635 1.65 29.62 -25.01
N LYS A 636 1.01 29.29 -26.16
CA LYS A 636 -0.36 29.73 -26.44
C LYS A 636 -1.34 29.05 -25.47
N PRO A 637 -2.30 29.79 -24.87
CA PRO A 637 -3.16 29.23 -23.80
C PRO A 637 -3.85 27.92 -24.17
N LEU A 638 -4.50 27.85 -25.33
CA LEU A 638 -5.14 26.60 -25.78
C LEU A 638 -4.16 25.44 -25.95
N HIS A 639 -2.98 25.70 -26.52
CA HIS A 639 -2.00 24.66 -26.79
C HIS A 639 -1.44 24.08 -25.50
N ILE A 640 -1.17 24.90 -24.48
CA ILE A 640 -0.68 24.40 -23.19
C ILE A 640 -1.75 23.55 -22.49
N HIS A 641 -3.05 23.92 -22.61
CA HIS A 641 -4.13 23.11 -22.05
C HIS A 641 -4.23 21.75 -22.73
N ILE A 642 -4.22 21.69 -24.06
CA ILE A 642 -4.25 20.43 -24.81
C ILE A 642 -3.02 19.59 -24.44
N TYR A 643 -1.85 20.22 -24.40
CA TYR A 643 -0.61 19.54 -24.04
C TYR A 643 -0.65 18.92 -22.66
N MET A 644 -1.08 19.66 -21.60
CA MET A 644 -1.16 19.16 -20.23
C MET A 644 -2.14 18.01 -20.09
N LEU A 645 -3.25 18.05 -20.81
CA LEU A 645 -4.23 16.98 -20.81
C LEU A 645 -3.65 15.70 -21.44
N LEU A 646 -2.99 15.82 -22.58
CA LEU A 646 -2.34 14.69 -23.26
C LEU A 646 -1.12 14.16 -22.48
N ALA A 647 -0.31 15.04 -21.92
CA ALA A 647 0.84 14.66 -21.11
C ALA A 647 0.43 13.82 -19.87
N PHE A 648 -0.78 14.02 -19.34
CA PHE A 648 -1.28 13.24 -18.22
C PHE A 648 -1.44 11.75 -18.54
N LEU A 649 -1.60 11.38 -19.81
CA LEU A 649 -1.60 9.98 -20.24
C LEU A 649 -0.28 9.27 -19.91
N CYS A 650 0.85 10.00 -19.89
CA CYS A 650 2.13 9.42 -19.47
C CYS A 650 2.12 9.07 -17.97
N VAL A 651 1.49 9.90 -17.13
CA VAL A 651 1.32 9.61 -15.70
C VAL A 651 0.45 8.37 -15.51
N LEU A 652 -0.65 8.27 -16.24
CA LEU A 652 -1.52 7.08 -16.22
C LEU A 652 -0.78 5.84 -16.70
N MET A 653 0.05 5.96 -17.75
CA MET A 653 0.87 4.85 -18.22
C MET A 653 1.92 4.45 -17.20
N THR A 654 2.60 5.41 -16.56
CA THR A 654 3.62 5.14 -15.54
C THR A 654 3.00 4.44 -14.32
N TYR A 655 1.79 4.81 -13.91
CA TYR A 655 1.14 4.22 -12.75
C TYR A 655 0.39 2.93 -13.09
N PHE A 656 -0.53 2.95 -14.05
CA PHE A 656 -1.35 1.79 -14.39
C PHE A 656 -0.71 0.89 -15.44
N GLY A 657 -0.19 1.47 -16.53
CA GLY A 657 0.37 0.70 -17.63
C GLY A 657 1.52 -0.19 -17.19
N VAL A 658 2.43 0.37 -16.41
CA VAL A 658 3.59 -0.38 -15.91
C VAL A 658 3.19 -1.42 -14.88
N ASN A 659 2.28 -1.11 -13.94
CA ASN A 659 1.92 -2.06 -12.88
C ASN A 659 1.10 -3.26 -13.38
N TYR A 660 0.27 -3.09 -14.41
CA TYR A 660 -0.68 -4.12 -14.85
C TYR A 660 -0.33 -4.81 -16.17
N PHE A 661 0.50 -4.18 -17.01
CA PHE A 661 0.78 -4.69 -18.37
C PHE A 661 2.26 -4.92 -18.66
N LEU A 662 3.17 -4.33 -17.90
CA LEU A 662 4.60 -4.44 -18.14
C LEU A 662 5.28 -5.11 -16.94
N ALA A 663 6.16 -6.09 -17.22
CA ALA A 663 7.00 -6.70 -16.20
C ALA A 663 8.20 -5.80 -15.86
N GLY A 664 8.67 -5.83 -14.61
CA GLY A 664 9.86 -5.07 -14.18
C GLY A 664 10.32 -5.46 -12.78
N LEU A 665 11.52 -5.03 -12.40
CA LEU A 665 12.11 -5.29 -11.08
C LEU A 665 11.32 -4.64 -9.93
N HIS A 666 10.49 -3.65 -10.22
CA HIS A 666 9.62 -2.95 -9.25
C HIS A 666 8.21 -3.56 -9.14
N SER A 667 7.94 -4.72 -9.71
CA SER A 667 6.66 -5.42 -9.53
C SER A 667 6.72 -6.30 -8.29
N TYR A 668 6.45 -5.69 -7.12
CA TYR A 668 6.35 -6.36 -5.81
C TYR A 668 4.90 -6.75 -5.45
N ALA A 669 3.96 -6.69 -6.39
CA ALA A 669 2.57 -7.05 -6.22
C ALA A 669 2.29 -8.47 -6.66
#